data_70baa0486049a292244d77f8b4544bf0
#
_entry.id   70baa0486049a292244d77f8b4544bf0
#
_cell.length_a   1.000
_cell.length_b   1.000
_cell.length_c   1.000
_cell.angle_alpha   90.00
_cell.angle_beta   90.00
_cell.angle_gamma   90.00
#
_symmetry.space_group_name_H-M   'P 1'
#
loop_
_entity.id
_entity.type
_entity.pdbx_description
1 polymer ?
#
loop_
_entity_poly.entity_id
_entity_poly.type
_entity_poly.pdbx_seq_one_letter_code
_entity_poly.pdbx_strand_id
1 'polypeptide(L)'
;MIRNLILSTLWMMSVAVGMAQTTGTVRFDATKTHQKITGFGAFVCSPQFQYNHMSTAEINKVWGKTSTIGCNIMRLYIPIGKNFWSQSLQTAKNAKAKGLIVFASPWGQPAEWKTNNSSNAVQNGVQGSLKRENWADYAQYLEDYVQHMRQNGVELDAISIQNEPDWPCTYAGCLWSASEMAEFVRTYGPTISCKVMAPETLGDKDQYSNALNNTETLKGFDIYGTHQYGGIQSAYKNLAKKGKEIWMTEYLINWIENENNVKRNFDFSKDFFNFFRAINTCMLGDFNAWIHYTAKRYYALLGDGTNGAGSSGIVTKRGYIMSHFAKYVTGMTRIDASFPGGVEGSAYLSQTGDTVVAVMANNTDNVTDLTFDLPFYTLTGKSVITSKTKNNQSKTLTQAAETCRPSATIEAQSVMTVLFVKSRDRQPSNMTGSVSYYDRKRIDDLTATKTTFGTAYKLSGKTKTFDHSNPLISSRTNAASGYVKLDEGMSRLVFDVKTLSSNLNYSSSQTTLTYVNSQGQVATHNYGDMEFPTHENFQWVFDLSTATLADGCTGLISLTNNNWSSNLKFAFDTVFLTGGDNLYAGTLSGAYVADDGHVLDYTTDPSCTSIDMTAVTALPTTLPWLENSNRVVYVAEGSNLTGANVVKGTTCNQLTINEAWGTFRPATSFTATAATYTCTVNGQHIVQLPFAAAVPQGASVYTLTADLKAEPVSGTLPAGQPLLVEAQGTVTFQGSGAVAYAPSQLSDAVLPIVTTAVGAPKATPDASKPHNLMGTPVDAGYRGIVIINGRKYLNK
;
A
#
# COMPACT_ATOMS: atom_id res chain seq x y z
N MET A 1 0.40 62.35 -33.60
CA MET A 1 1.30 61.55 -32.74
C MET A 1 0.43 60.58 -31.98
N ILE A 2 0.18 59.44 -32.58
CA ILE A 2 -0.67 58.40 -31.96
C ILE A 2 0.27 57.21 -31.79
N ARG A 3 0.48 56.83 -30.53
CA ARG A 3 1.37 55.74 -30.16
C ARG A 3 0.51 54.51 -29.92
N ASN A 4 0.67 53.49 -30.75
CA ASN A 4 -0.03 52.20 -30.64
C ASN A 4 0.42 51.45 -29.38
N LEU A 5 -0.58 51.10 -28.57
CA LEU A 5 -0.43 50.15 -27.50
C LEU A 5 -0.74 48.75 -28.06
N ILE A 6 0.27 47.91 -28.19
CA ILE A 6 0.11 46.48 -28.50
C ILE A 6 0.04 45.75 -27.18
N LEU A 7 -1.16 45.26 -26.87
CA LEU A 7 -1.35 44.28 -25.78
C LEU A 7 -0.87 42.91 -26.28
N SER A 8 0.25 42.44 -25.79
CA SER A 8 0.68 41.06 -25.94
C SER A 8 -0.01 40.22 -24.84
N THR A 9 -1.05 39.52 -25.20
CA THR A 9 -1.61 38.44 -24.35
C THR A 9 -0.67 37.25 -24.39
N LEU A 10 0.15 37.12 -23.34
CA LEU A 10 0.87 35.87 -23.03
C LEU A 10 -0.18 34.82 -22.62
N TRP A 11 -0.44 33.87 -23.48
CA TRP A 11 -1.06 32.62 -23.09
C TRP A 11 -0.01 31.81 -22.30
N MET A 12 -0.11 31.83 -20.97
CA MET A 12 0.50 30.79 -20.17
C MET A 12 -0.30 29.49 -20.41
N MET A 13 0.21 28.65 -21.29
CA MET A 13 -0.14 27.22 -21.23
C MET A 13 0.43 26.67 -19.91
N SER A 14 -0.39 26.58 -18.91
CA SER A 14 -0.13 25.68 -17.80
C SER A 14 -0.16 24.27 -18.38
N VAL A 15 1.02 23.69 -18.59
CA VAL A 15 1.16 22.25 -18.74
C VAL A 15 0.71 21.68 -17.40
N ALA A 16 -0.55 21.26 -17.31
CA ALA A 16 -0.96 20.37 -16.29
C ALA A 16 -0.18 19.07 -16.55
N VAL A 17 0.89 18.87 -15.81
CA VAL A 17 1.48 17.55 -15.66
C VAL A 17 0.36 16.72 -15.06
N GLY A 18 -0.33 15.93 -15.87
CA GLY A 18 -1.33 15.00 -15.39
C GLY A 18 -0.59 14.03 -14.47
N MET A 19 -0.77 14.20 -13.15
CA MET A 19 -0.33 13.18 -12.22
C MET A 19 -1.04 11.89 -12.61
N ALA A 20 -0.28 10.83 -12.86
CA ALA A 20 -0.86 9.54 -13.17
C ALA A 20 -1.74 9.14 -11.97
N GLN A 21 -3.03 8.93 -12.24
CA GLN A 21 -3.99 8.48 -11.24
C GLN A 21 -3.93 6.96 -11.23
N THR A 22 -3.59 6.38 -10.08
CA THR A 22 -3.57 4.94 -9.89
C THR A 22 -4.83 4.50 -9.16
N THR A 23 -5.21 3.24 -9.29
CA THR A 23 -6.36 2.66 -8.59
C THR A 23 -5.91 1.45 -7.79
N GLY A 24 -6.61 1.14 -6.69
CA GLY A 24 -6.29 -0.04 -5.91
C GLY A 24 -7.39 -0.42 -4.92
N THR A 25 -7.33 -1.65 -4.44
CA THR A 25 -8.29 -2.15 -3.45
C THR A 25 -7.60 -2.42 -2.13
N VAL A 26 -8.14 -1.88 -1.04
CA VAL A 26 -7.80 -2.25 0.34
C VAL A 26 -8.79 -3.33 0.78
N ARG A 27 -8.29 -4.49 1.18
CA ARG A 27 -9.11 -5.61 1.65
C ARG A 27 -8.90 -5.81 3.14
N PHE A 28 -9.98 -6.06 3.87
CA PHE A 28 -9.96 -6.29 5.31
C PHE A 28 -10.36 -7.73 5.62
N ASP A 29 -9.57 -8.40 6.45
CA ASP A 29 -9.93 -9.71 7.01
C ASP A 29 -10.25 -9.55 8.50
N ALA A 30 -11.52 -9.30 8.80
CA ALA A 30 -12.00 -9.13 10.16
C ALA A 30 -12.00 -10.43 10.99
N THR A 31 -11.76 -11.59 10.36
CA THR A 31 -11.66 -12.88 11.04
C THR A 31 -10.28 -13.09 11.65
N LYS A 32 -9.25 -12.41 11.14
CA LYS A 32 -7.88 -12.46 11.62
C LYS A 32 -7.59 -11.29 12.54
N THR A 33 -7.80 -11.49 13.82
CA THR A 33 -7.61 -10.48 14.86
C THR A 33 -6.27 -10.63 15.56
N HIS A 34 -5.72 -9.50 15.97
CA HIS A 34 -4.45 -9.39 16.68
C HIS A 34 -4.61 -8.67 18.02
N GLN A 35 -3.64 -7.84 18.39
CA GLN A 35 -3.65 -7.12 19.65
C GLN A 35 -4.78 -6.07 19.72
N LYS A 36 -5.25 -5.85 20.94
CA LYS A 36 -6.04 -4.66 21.27
C LYS A 36 -5.11 -3.47 21.47
N ILE A 37 -5.45 -2.34 20.90
CA ILE A 37 -4.67 -1.11 21.05
C ILE A 37 -5.02 -0.43 22.36
N THR A 38 -4.10 -0.46 23.30
CA THR A 38 -4.24 0.21 24.60
C THR A 38 -4.13 1.73 24.43
N GLY A 39 -3.21 2.18 23.57
CA GLY A 39 -3.19 3.60 23.25
C GLY A 39 -1.85 4.16 22.79
N PHE A 40 -1.84 5.49 22.73
CA PHE A 40 -0.71 6.27 22.27
C PHE A 40 -0.39 7.39 23.26
N GLY A 41 0.87 7.71 23.39
CA GLY A 41 1.29 8.66 24.40
C GLY A 41 2.56 9.40 24.11
N ALA A 42 2.98 10.17 25.11
CA ALA A 42 4.26 10.84 25.12
C ALA A 42 4.79 11.02 26.55
N PHE A 43 6.10 11.18 26.63
CA PHE A 43 6.77 11.63 27.85
C PHE A 43 6.51 13.11 28.08
N VAL A 44 6.02 13.47 29.27
CA VAL A 44 5.55 14.84 29.55
C VAL A 44 6.66 15.80 29.97
N CYS A 45 7.78 15.26 30.49
CA CYS A 45 8.89 16.05 30.96
C CYS A 45 9.93 16.31 29.87
N SER A 46 10.67 17.34 29.98
CA SER A 46 11.96 17.78 29.37
C SER A 46 12.03 19.29 29.35
N PRO A 47 13.14 19.93 29.02
CA PRO A 47 14.53 19.54 29.13
C PRO A 47 14.96 19.51 30.57
N GLN A 48 15.31 18.68 30.73
CA GLN A 48 15.83 17.44 31.25
C GLN A 48 15.05 17.04 32.48
N PHE A 49 13.88 16.40 32.22
CA PHE A 49 12.99 15.81 33.22
C PHE A 49 12.25 16.82 34.13
N GLN A 50 11.95 18.00 33.59
CA GLN A 50 11.20 19.03 34.35
C GLN A 50 9.70 18.92 34.07
N TYR A 51 8.89 18.90 35.13
CA TYR A 51 7.44 18.85 35.06
C TYR A 51 6.77 20.15 34.63
N ASN A 52 7.44 21.27 34.76
CA ASN A 52 7.00 22.59 34.31
C ASN A 52 7.42 22.95 32.89
N HIS A 53 7.97 21.96 32.16
CA HIS A 53 8.39 22.16 30.76
C HIS A 53 7.24 22.49 29.82
N MET A 54 6.06 22.00 30.11
CA MET A 54 4.85 22.24 29.33
C MET A 54 3.80 23.00 30.11
N SER A 55 3.21 23.99 29.46
CA SER A 55 2.02 24.68 30.01
C SER A 55 0.79 23.78 29.96
N THR A 56 -0.23 24.09 30.75
CA THR A 56 -1.53 23.40 30.71
C THR A 56 -2.17 23.44 29.31
N ALA A 57 -2.04 24.54 28.57
CA ALA A 57 -2.55 24.67 27.21
C ALA A 57 -1.86 23.71 26.25
N GLU A 58 -0.56 23.51 26.36
CA GLU A 58 0.21 22.56 25.56
C GLU A 58 -0.14 21.10 25.91
N ILE A 59 -0.28 20.80 27.21
CA ILE A 59 -0.76 19.49 27.67
C ILE A 59 -2.13 19.16 27.05
N ASN A 60 -3.05 20.14 27.00
CA ASN A 60 -4.37 20.00 26.40
C ASN A 60 -4.37 19.80 24.88
N LYS A 61 -3.32 20.17 24.18
CA LYS A 61 -3.16 19.86 22.75
C LYS A 61 -2.78 18.41 22.51
N VAL A 62 -2.04 17.78 23.42
CA VAL A 62 -1.50 16.42 23.26
C VAL A 62 -2.46 15.38 23.81
N TRP A 63 -2.96 15.53 25.04
CA TRP A 63 -3.69 14.50 25.76
C TRP A 63 -5.18 14.76 25.94
N GLY A 64 -5.96 13.71 25.77
CA GLY A 64 -7.40 13.66 25.94
C GLY A 64 -8.15 13.51 24.61
N LYS A 65 -9.36 12.95 24.68
CA LYS A 65 -10.21 12.64 23.50
C LYS A 65 -10.48 13.86 22.61
N THR A 66 -10.62 15.05 23.21
CA THR A 66 -10.92 16.29 22.48
C THR A 66 -9.67 17.09 22.10
N SER A 67 -8.49 16.64 22.49
CA SER A 67 -7.22 17.32 22.18
C SER A 67 -6.92 17.25 20.67
N THR A 68 -6.00 18.08 20.20
CA THR A 68 -5.60 18.06 18.79
C THR A 68 -4.98 16.73 18.39
N ILE A 69 -4.16 16.13 19.28
CA ILE A 69 -3.42 14.88 18.96
C ILE A 69 -4.17 13.64 19.41
N GLY A 70 -4.81 13.64 20.57
CA GLY A 70 -5.65 12.53 21.02
C GLY A 70 -4.94 11.46 21.85
N CYS A 71 -3.74 11.71 22.34
CA CYS A 71 -3.02 10.76 23.19
C CYS A 71 -3.83 10.44 24.47
N ASN A 72 -3.76 9.18 24.90
CA ASN A 72 -4.43 8.70 26.12
C ASN A 72 -3.47 8.12 27.15
N ILE A 73 -2.16 8.06 26.85
CA ILE A 73 -1.12 7.57 27.77
C ILE A 73 -0.15 8.71 28.08
N MET A 74 0.19 8.88 29.35
CA MET A 74 1.20 9.83 29.81
C MET A 74 2.31 9.10 30.54
N ARG A 75 3.55 9.28 30.06
CA ARG A 75 4.74 8.77 30.74
C ARG A 75 5.33 9.83 31.64
N LEU A 76 5.56 9.46 32.90
CA LEU A 76 6.17 10.30 33.92
C LEU A 76 7.62 9.89 34.19
N TYR A 77 8.41 10.83 34.70
CA TYR A 77 9.74 10.62 35.27
C TYR A 77 9.61 10.41 36.79
N ILE A 78 10.32 9.45 37.36
CA ILE A 78 10.48 9.30 38.80
C ILE A 78 11.80 10.02 39.20
N PRO A 79 11.73 11.18 39.88
CA PRO A 79 12.91 11.87 40.34
C PRO A 79 13.66 11.03 41.39
N ILE A 80 15.00 11.09 41.35
CA ILE A 80 15.85 10.48 42.35
C ILE A 80 15.69 11.28 43.66
N GLY A 81 15.33 10.59 44.75
CA GLY A 81 15.10 11.18 46.06
C GLY A 81 13.62 11.52 46.34
N LYS A 82 13.11 11.01 47.44
CA LYS A 82 11.67 11.07 47.81
C LYS A 82 11.14 12.49 47.95
N ASN A 83 12.01 13.42 48.37
CA ASN A 83 11.68 14.85 48.52
C ASN A 83 11.32 15.57 47.21
N PHE A 84 11.62 14.96 46.03
CA PHE A 84 11.28 15.52 44.73
C PHE A 84 10.01 14.92 44.13
N TRP A 85 9.43 13.88 44.72
CA TRP A 85 8.27 13.14 44.13
C TRP A 85 7.02 14.02 43.97
N SER A 86 6.84 15.00 44.84
CA SER A 86 5.72 15.94 44.74
C SER A 86 5.69 16.75 43.44
N GLN A 87 6.83 16.87 42.75
CA GLN A 87 6.91 17.58 41.46
C GLN A 87 6.01 16.94 40.37
N SER A 88 5.77 15.60 40.43
CA SER A 88 4.94 14.89 39.45
C SER A 88 3.44 14.97 39.76
N LEU A 89 3.05 15.28 40.98
CA LEU A 89 1.67 15.11 41.47
C LEU A 89 0.65 15.92 40.67
N GLN A 90 0.89 17.22 40.45
CA GLN A 90 -0.12 18.06 39.78
C GLN A 90 -0.34 17.63 38.33
N THR A 91 0.75 17.28 37.65
CA THR A 91 0.68 16.77 36.26
C THR A 91 -0.06 15.47 36.22
N ALA A 92 0.24 14.54 37.12
CA ALA A 92 -0.42 13.25 37.20
C ALA A 92 -1.92 13.36 37.55
N LYS A 93 -2.28 14.24 38.51
CA LYS A 93 -3.70 14.54 38.85
C LYS A 93 -4.46 15.05 37.63
N ASN A 94 -3.88 16.00 36.90
CA ASN A 94 -4.50 16.53 35.70
C ASN A 94 -4.66 15.46 34.61
N ALA A 95 -3.71 14.53 34.50
CA ALA A 95 -3.79 13.39 33.58
C ALA A 95 -4.91 12.42 33.97
N LYS A 96 -4.97 12.02 35.23
CA LYS A 96 -6.04 11.13 35.75
C LYS A 96 -7.42 11.77 35.65
N ALA A 97 -7.55 13.07 35.91
CA ALA A 97 -8.80 13.81 35.73
C ALA A 97 -9.31 13.79 34.28
N LYS A 98 -8.42 13.60 33.30
CA LYS A 98 -8.76 13.42 31.87
C LYS A 98 -9.04 11.94 31.51
N GLY A 99 -8.94 11.02 32.45
CA GLY A 99 -9.08 9.57 32.22
C GLY A 99 -7.91 8.95 31.50
N LEU A 100 -6.70 9.54 31.61
CA LEU A 100 -5.51 9.01 30.96
C LEU A 100 -4.95 7.82 31.73
N ILE A 101 -4.28 6.93 30.98
CA ILE A 101 -3.35 5.95 31.52
C ILE A 101 -2.07 6.69 31.89
N VAL A 102 -1.60 6.52 33.11
CA VAL A 102 -0.40 7.17 33.64
C VAL A 102 0.57 6.12 34.14
N PHE A 103 1.75 6.07 33.54
CA PHE A 103 2.83 5.23 34.06
C PHE A 103 4.08 6.05 34.33
N ALA A 104 4.96 5.53 35.17
CA ALA A 104 6.16 6.23 35.60
C ALA A 104 7.40 5.35 35.44
N SER A 105 8.51 5.95 35.01
CA SER A 105 9.79 5.27 34.79
C SER A 105 10.91 5.97 35.58
N PRO A 106 11.76 5.23 36.33
CA PRO A 106 13.00 5.72 36.90
C PRO A 106 14.14 5.63 35.87
N TRP A 107 14.99 6.65 35.80
CA TRP A 107 16.22 6.61 35.01
C TRP A 107 17.40 6.10 35.81
N GLY A 108 17.56 6.54 37.05
CA GLY A 108 18.64 6.15 37.94
C GLY A 108 18.16 5.95 39.37
N GLN A 109 19.02 5.37 40.18
CA GLN A 109 18.81 5.15 41.61
C GLN A 109 19.74 6.08 42.43
N PRO A 110 19.55 6.21 43.75
CA PRO A 110 20.52 6.86 44.67
C PRO A 110 21.93 6.33 44.43
N ALA A 111 22.90 7.27 44.42
CA ALA A 111 24.28 6.94 44.06
C ALA A 111 24.89 5.87 44.95
N GLU A 112 24.57 5.90 46.23
CA GLU A 112 25.07 5.00 47.27
C GLU A 112 24.60 3.55 47.08
N TRP A 113 23.49 3.34 46.36
CA TRP A 113 22.97 1.98 46.04
C TRP A 113 23.63 1.36 44.83
N LYS A 114 24.44 2.13 44.09
CA LYS A 114 25.02 1.66 42.82
C LYS A 114 26.50 1.31 42.95
N THR A 115 26.96 0.36 42.18
CA THR A 115 28.32 -0.15 42.19
C THR A 115 29.37 0.90 41.81
N ASN A 116 29.03 1.90 41.04
CA ASN A 116 29.88 3.02 40.63
C ASN A 116 29.72 4.28 41.52
N ASN A 117 28.93 4.21 42.59
CA ASN A 117 28.62 5.31 43.48
C ASN A 117 28.16 6.59 42.74
N SER A 118 27.39 6.44 41.68
CA SER A 118 26.84 7.51 40.87
C SER A 118 25.43 7.22 40.42
N SER A 119 24.59 8.27 40.29
CA SER A 119 23.27 8.12 39.67
C SER A 119 23.34 7.82 38.16
N ASN A 120 24.49 8.08 37.51
CA ASN A 120 24.69 7.79 36.10
C ASN A 120 24.92 6.28 35.80
N ALA A 121 24.57 5.82 34.62
CA ALA A 121 24.90 4.44 34.22
C ALA A 121 26.40 4.23 34.05
N VAL A 122 27.12 5.23 33.56
CA VAL A 122 28.58 5.26 33.52
C VAL A 122 29.10 6.54 34.16
N GLN A 123 30.06 6.41 35.08
CA GLN A 123 30.72 7.52 35.70
C GLN A 123 32.24 7.31 35.61
N ASN A 124 32.94 8.25 34.97
CA ASN A 124 34.40 8.16 34.75
C ASN A 124 34.85 6.83 34.11
N GLY A 125 34.07 6.32 33.15
CA GLY A 125 34.36 5.07 32.50
C GLY A 125 33.93 3.81 33.29
N VAL A 126 33.44 3.95 34.52
CA VAL A 126 32.98 2.83 35.36
C VAL A 126 31.46 2.62 35.18
N GLN A 127 31.05 1.44 34.77
CA GLN A 127 29.65 1.06 34.67
C GLN A 127 29.05 0.84 36.07
N GLY A 128 27.78 1.23 36.21
CA GLY A 128 27.05 1.13 37.47
C GLY A 128 25.77 0.30 37.36
N SER A 129 25.69 -0.74 38.15
CA SER A 129 24.50 -1.56 38.37
C SER A 129 24.01 -1.37 39.81
N LEU A 130 22.77 -1.74 40.08
CA LEU A 130 22.24 -1.75 41.44
C LEU A 130 22.93 -2.85 42.25
N LYS A 131 23.48 -2.49 43.43
CA LYS A 131 24.06 -3.50 44.35
C LYS A 131 22.98 -4.48 44.83
N ARG A 132 23.31 -5.76 44.89
CA ARG A 132 22.34 -6.81 45.25
C ARG A 132 21.75 -6.63 46.65
N GLU A 133 22.54 -6.16 47.58
CA GLU A 133 22.10 -5.85 48.95
C GLU A 133 21.01 -4.76 48.97
N ASN A 134 20.92 -3.91 47.93
CA ASN A 134 19.92 -2.82 47.87
C ASN A 134 18.71 -3.18 46.97
N TRP A 135 18.58 -4.43 46.50
CA TRP A 135 17.45 -4.81 45.64
C TRP A 135 16.11 -4.71 46.36
N ALA A 136 16.02 -5.16 47.60
CA ALA A 136 14.84 -5.04 48.43
C ALA A 136 14.47 -3.57 48.72
N ASP A 137 15.50 -2.75 49.04
CA ASP A 137 15.31 -1.31 49.28
C ASP A 137 14.82 -0.59 48.01
N TYR A 138 15.30 -1.01 46.85
CA TYR A 138 14.86 -0.45 45.58
C TYR A 138 13.42 -0.86 45.25
N ALA A 139 13.05 -2.12 45.48
CA ALA A 139 11.67 -2.55 45.31
C ALA A 139 10.73 -1.77 46.22
N GLN A 140 11.12 -1.56 47.50
CA GLN A 140 10.37 -0.75 48.44
C GLN A 140 10.34 0.72 48.00
N TYR A 141 11.41 1.28 47.39
CA TYR A 141 11.44 2.63 46.87
C TYR A 141 10.42 2.82 45.72
N LEU A 142 10.29 1.83 44.84
CA LEU A 142 9.28 1.85 43.77
C LEU A 142 7.86 1.78 44.35
N GLU A 143 7.63 0.88 45.30
CA GLU A 143 6.34 0.80 46.02
C GLU A 143 6.02 2.07 46.78
N ASP A 144 6.99 2.66 47.48
CA ASP A 144 6.81 3.93 48.17
C ASP A 144 6.40 5.05 47.20
N TYR A 145 6.94 5.10 45.99
CA TYR A 145 6.50 6.05 44.98
C TYR A 145 5.03 5.80 44.59
N VAL A 146 4.64 4.54 44.36
CA VAL A 146 3.24 4.17 44.07
C VAL A 146 2.34 4.62 45.20
N GLN A 147 2.71 4.35 46.44
CA GLN A 147 1.94 4.74 47.63
C GLN A 147 1.89 6.25 47.82
N HIS A 148 3.01 6.97 47.58
CA HIS A 148 3.05 8.45 47.59
C HIS A 148 2.06 9.04 46.58
N MET A 149 2.02 8.50 45.35
CA MET A 149 1.09 8.94 44.33
C MET A 149 -0.37 8.65 44.76
N ARG A 150 -0.66 7.44 45.25
CA ARG A 150 -1.99 7.02 45.71
C ARG A 150 -2.49 7.87 46.85
N GLN A 151 -1.67 8.09 47.91
CA GLN A 151 -2.02 8.91 49.07
C GLN A 151 -2.31 10.37 48.70
N ASN A 152 -1.75 10.83 47.59
CA ASN A 152 -2.00 12.14 47.03
C ASN A 152 -3.07 12.16 45.94
N GLY A 153 -3.89 11.10 45.81
CA GLY A 153 -5.04 11.03 44.90
C GLY A 153 -4.68 10.70 43.44
N VAL A 154 -3.56 10.05 43.18
CA VAL A 154 -3.13 9.59 41.87
C VAL A 154 -2.94 8.07 41.91
N GLU A 155 -3.86 7.33 41.29
CA GLU A 155 -3.65 5.90 41.06
C GLU A 155 -2.84 5.70 39.79
N LEU A 156 -1.58 5.25 39.91
CA LEU A 156 -0.75 4.90 38.78
C LEU A 156 -1.25 3.65 38.11
N ASP A 157 -1.30 3.64 36.79
CA ASP A 157 -1.68 2.45 36.03
C ASP A 157 -0.51 1.46 35.90
N ALA A 158 0.73 1.95 35.83
CA ALA A 158 1.92 1.11 35.83
C ALA A 158 3.16 1.85 36.35
N ILE A 159 4.16 1.08 36.79
CA ILE A 159 5.50 1.56 37.08
C ILE A 159 6.53 0.68 36.36
N SER A 160 7.55 1.32 35.79
CA SER A 160 8.68 0.61 35.17
C SER A 160 9.76 0.31 36.21
N ILE A 161 10.43 -0.83 36.04
CA ILE A 161 11.58 -1.18 36.86
C ILE A 161 12.79 -0.30 36.54
N GLN A 162 13.07 -0.06 35.25
CA GLN A 162 14.25 0.68 34.82
C GLN A 162 14.10 1.20 33.40
N ASN A 163 14.40 2.48 33.17
CA ASN A 163 14.61 3.01 31.82
C ASN A 163 15.98 2.58 31.28
N GLU A 164 16.01 2.01 30.10
CA GLU A 164 17.20 1.62 29.35
C GLU A 164 18.26 0.84 30.17
N PRO A 165 17.89 -0.32 30.72
CA PRO A 165 18.80 -1.11 31.55
C PRO A 165 20.04 -1.60 30.82
N ASP A 166 20.07 -1.53 29.51
CA ASP A 166 21.10 -2.01 28.60
C ASP A 166 21.94 -0.89 27.95
N TRP A 167 21.70 0.39 28.36
CA TRP A 167 22.37 1.52 27.75
C TRP A 167 23.40 2.16 28.70
N PRO A 168 24.72 2.08 28.38
CA PRO A 168 25.77 2.61 29.24
C PRO A 168 25.94 4.14 29.04
N CYS A 169 24.91 4.90 29.42
CA CYS A 169 24.90 6.37 29.28
C CYS A 169 25.67 7.09 30.38
N THR A 170 26.10 8.33 30.11
CA THR A 170 26.81 9.20 31.03
C THR A 170 25.88 10.13 31.81
N TYR A 171 24.59 9.89 31.79
CA TYR A 171 23.56 10.57 32.57
C TYR A 171 22.85 9.56 33.49
N ALA A 172 21.81 9.98 34.21
CA ALA A 172 21.06 9.12 35.12
C ALA A 172 20.61 7.82 34.42
N GLY A 173 21.04 6.70 34.93
CA GLY A 173 20.78 5.36 34.37
C GLY A 173 21.35 4.27 35.28
N CYS A 174 20.96 3.03 35.04
CA CYS A 174 21.44 1.87 35.76
C CYS A 174 21.44 0.66 34.86
N LEU A 175 22.56 -0.06 34.82
CA LEU A 175 22.68 -1.26 34.00
C LEU A 175 22.14 -2.48 34.74
N TRP A 176 21.43 -3.33 34.00
CA TRP A 176 20.91 -4.60 34.44
C TRP A 176 21.14 -5.62 33.34
N SER A 177 21.67 -6.75 33.66
CA SER A 177 21.63 -7.90 32.74
C SER A 177 20.21 -8.43 32.60
N ALA A 178 19.94 -9.18 31.52
CA ALA A 178 18.63 -9.81 31.32
C ALA A 178 18.28 -10.79 32.46
N SER A 179 19.26 -11.50 33.00
CA SER A 179 19.09 -12.44 34.11
C SER A 179 18.79 -11.71 35.41
N GLU A 180 19.47 -10.62 35.72
CA GLU A 180 19.21 -9.81 36.91
C GLU A 180 17.84 -9.15 36.83
N MET A 181 17.44 -8.61 35.69
CA MET A 181 16.11 -8.07 35.47
C MET A 181 15.04 -9.14 35.72
N ALA A 182 15.20 -10.33 35.17
CA ALA A 182 14.25 -11.43 35.33
C ALA A 182 14.18 -11.91 36.80
N GLU A 183 15.32 -11.96 37.50
CA GLU A 183 15.36 -12.33 38.92
C GLU A 183 14.70 -11.27 39.80
N PHE A 184 14.98 -9.99 39.57
CA PHE A 184 14.38 -8.88 40.30
C PHE A 184 12.86 -8.88 40.12
N VAL A 185 12.39 -8.97 38.89
CA VAL A 185 10.97 -9.00 38.53
C VAL A 185 10.27 -10.19 39.21
N ARG A 186 10.86 -11.39 39.15
CA ARG A 186 10.31 -12.59 39.79
C ARG A 186 10.19 -12.42 41.31
N THR A 187 11.20 -11.82 41.94
CA THR A 187 11.29 -11.75 43.41
C THR A 187 10.46 -10.60 43.97
N TYR A 188 10.55 -9.45 43.34
CA TYR A 188 10.00 -8.21 43.92
C TYR A 188 8.83 -7.61 43.12
N GLY A 189 8.64 -8.01 41.84
CA GLY A 189 7.48 -7.54 41.08
C GLY A 189 6.15 -7.74 41.79
N PRO A 190 5.88 -8.92 42.41
CA PRO A 190 4.63 -9.14 43.15
C PRO A 190 4.45 -8.26 44.40
N THR A 191 5.47 -7.57 44.86
CA THR A 191 5.37 -6.68 46.03
C THR A 191 4.98 -5.25 45.67
N ILE A 192 4.92 -4.91 44.36
CA ILE A 192 4.53 -3.61 43.86
C ILE A 192 3.03 -3.59 43.60
N SER A 193 2.33 -2.59 44.14
CA SER A 193 0.85 -2.59 44.22
C SER A 193 0.17 -1.93 42.97
N CYS A 194 0.87 -1.72 41.87
CA CYS A 194 0.31 -1.37 40.55
C CYS A 194 0.91 -2.29 39.48
N LYS A 195 0.47 -2.19 38.23
CA LYS A 195 1.08 -2.95 37.14
C LYS A 195 2.58 -2.70 37.02
N VAL A 196 3.35 -3.76 36.86
CA VAL A 196 4.79 -3.69 36.68
C VAL A 196 5.16 -3.78 35.22
N MET A 197 6.03 -2.88 34.78
CA MET A 197 6.60 -2.86 33.42
C MET A 197 8.08 -3.23 33.48
N ALA A 198 8.53 -4.07 32.59
CA ALA A 198 9.93 -4.45 32.39
C ALA A 198 10.15 -4.87 30.92
N PRO A 199 11.36 -4.78 30.35
CA PRO A 199 12.56 -4.16 30.94
C PRO A 199 12.78 -2.68 30.54
N GLU A 200 12.07 -2.15 29.53
CA GLU A 200 12.29 -0.86 28.85
C GLU A 200 13.72 -0.71 28.24
N THR A 201 14.20 -1.73 27.55
CA THR A 201 15.50 -1.71 26.86
C THR A 201 15.56 -0.65 25.76
N LEU A 202 16.77 -0.12 25.45
CA LEU A 202 17.02 0.88 24.39
C LEU A 202 16.45 0.48 23.01
N GLY A 203 16.45 -0.80 22.72
CA GLY A 203 15.78 -1.42 21.59
C GLY A 203 15.35 -2.81 22.00
N ASP A 204 14.37 -3.39 21.29
CA ASP A 204 13.90 -4.73 21.64
C ASP A 204 15.05 -5.76 21.50
N LYS A 205 15.22 -6.56 22.53
CA LYS A 205 16.30 -7.56 22.59
C LYS A 205 15.76 -8.90 23.07
N ASP A 206 15.87 -9.91 22.21
CA ASP A 206 15.41 -11.28 22.47
C ASP A 206 15.96 -11.85 23.79
N GLN A 207 17.16 -11.44 24.20
CA GLN A 207 17.75 -11.91 25.46
C GLN A 207 16.91 -11.51 26.69
N TYR A 208 16.32 -10.30 26.70
CA TYR A 208 15.47 -9.87 27.83
C TYR A 208 14.09 -10.51 27.76
N SER A 209 13.46 -10.54 26.58
CA SER A 209 12.16 -11.20 26.44
C SER A 209 12.24 -12.71 26.73
N ASN A 210 13.33 -13.39 26.35
CA ASN A 210 13.54 -14.78 26.68
C ASN A 210 13.79 -15.01 28.19
N ALA A 211 14.56 -14.14 28.84
CA ALA A 211 14.78 -14.24 30.30
C ALA A 211 13.50 -14.01 31.10
N LEU A 212 12.66 -13.08 30.65
CA LEU A 212 11.36 -12.80 31.26
C LEU A 212 10.30 -13.87 30.97
N ASN A 213 10.48 -14.69 29.93
CA ASN A 213 9.53 -15.74 29.53
C ASN A 213 9.69 -17.03 30.37
N ASN A 214 9.77 -16.90 31.67
CA ASN A 214 9.81 -18.01 32.65
C ASN A 214 8.53 -17.97 33.49
N THR A 215 7.95 -19.13 33.80
CA THR A 215 6.65 -19.26 34.51
C THR A 215 6.60 -18.43 35.78
N GLU A 216 7.64 -18.42 36.60
CA GLU A 216 7.66 -17.66 37.84
C GLU A 216 7.88 -16.17 37.62
N THR A 217 8.73 -15.79 36.65
CA THR A 217 8.99 -14.40 36.30
C THR A 217 7.74 -13.72 35.68
N LEU A 218 6.96 -14.48 34.90
CA LEU A 218 5.71 -13.98 34.32
C LEU A 218 4.68 -13.51 35.38
N LYS A 219 4.78 -13.98 36.62
CA LYS A 219 3.89 -13.54 37.73
C LYS A 219 4.28 -12.15 38.25
N GLY A 220 5.49 -11.69 38.00
CA GLY A 220 6.05 -10.46 38.54
C GLY A 220 5.95 -9.23 37.67
N PHE A 221 5.41 -9.32 36.45
CA PHE A 221 5.18 -8.16 35.61
C PHE A 221 3.93 -8.32 34.74
N ASP A 222 3.41 -7.21 34.22
CA ASP A 222 2.18 -7.13 33.42
C ASP A 222 2.47 -6.66 31.99
N ILE A 223 3.45 -5.78 31.81
CA ILE A 223 3.75 -5.08 30.56
C ILE A 223 5.22 -5.33 30.22
N TYR A 224 5.44 -5.84 29.00
CA TYR A 224 6.76 -5.83 28.40
C TYR A 224 6.97 -4.47 27.73
N GLY A 225 7.83 -3.65 28.31
CA GLY A 225 8.24 -2.36 27.76
C GLY A 225 9.54 -2.46 27.00
N THR A 226 9.64 -1.77 25.86
CA THR A 226 10.88 -1.63 25.09
C THR A 226 10.87 -0.32 24.33
N HIS A 227 12.06 0.18 23.95
CA HIS A 227 12.22 1.29 23.01
C HIS A 227 12.46 0.74 21.59
N GLN A 228 12.54 1.62 20.61
CA GLN A 228 12.67 1.25 19.20
C GLN A 228 14.01 1.68 18.58
N TYR A 229 14.94 2.22 19.37
CA TYR A 229 16.20 2.76 18.85
C TYR A 229 17.13 1.71 18.26
N GLY A 230 17.12 0.49 18.79
CA GLY A 230 17.88 -0.65 18.29
C GLY A 230 17.08 -1.60 17.37
N GLY A 231 15.90 -1.16 16.91
CA GLY A 231 14.98 -2.01 16.14
C GLY A 231 14.09 -2.89 17.03
N ILE A 232 13.30 -3.74 16.39
CA ILE A 232 12.35 -4.66 17.02
C ILE A 232 12.72 -6.08 16.60
N GLN A 233 12.88 -6.98 17.57
CA GLN A 233 13.13 -8.41 17.36
C GLN A 233 11.80 -9.20 17.39
N SER A 234 11.80 -10.44 17.82
CA SER A 234 10.58 -11.24 17.71
C SER A 234 10.20 -12.04 18.96
N ALA A 235 11.14 -12.27 19.89
CA ALA A 235 10.89 -13.15 21.03
C ALA A 235 9.84 -12.60 22.00
N TYR A 236 9.60 -11.28 22.05
CA TYR A 236 8.51 -10.67 22.84
C TYR A 236 7.12 -11.24 22.48
N LYS A 237 6.93 -11.71 21.23
CA LYS A 237 5.67 -12.34 20.81
C LYS A 237 5.30 -13.55 21.66
N ASN A 238 6.30 -14.23 22.27
CA ASN A 238 6.04 -15.31 23.22
C ASN A 238 5.44 -14.79 24.53
N LEU A 239 5.78 -13.58 24.93
CA LEU A 239 5.19 -12.92 26.09
C LEU A 239 3.75 -12.47 25.79
N ALA A 240 3.51 -11.92 24.59
CA ALA A 240 2.16 -11.57 24.13
C ALA A 240 1.23 -12.79 24.14
N LYS A 241 1.70 -13.96 23.66
CA LYS A 241 0.94 -15.24 23.74
C LYS A 241 0.66 -15.70 25.17
N LYS A 242 1.39 -15.19 26.16
CA LYS A 242 1.16 -15.42 27.60
C LYS A 242 0.29 -14.35 28.27
N GLY A 243 -0.33 -13.48 27.46
CA GLY A 243 -1.23 -12.44 27.95
C GLY A 243 -0.56 -11.16 28.43
N LYS A 244 0.75 -10.96 28.14
CA LYS A 244 1.41 -9.71 28.47
C LYS A 244 1.11 -8.66 27.42
N GLU A 245 0.86 -7.41 27.85
CA GLU A 245 0.84 -6.29 26.93
C GLU A 245 2.28 -5.94 26.50
N ILE A 246 2.44 -5.56 25.23
CA ILE A 246 3.72 -5.17 24.63
C ILE A 246 3.64 -3.68 24.32
N TRP A 247 4.48 -2.88 24.97
CA TRP A 247 4.48 -1.43 24.81
C TRP A 247 5.82 -0.94 24.26
N MET A 248 5.76 -0.16 23.21
CA MET A 248 6.89 0.67 22.78
C MET A 248 6.84 1.97 23.59
N THR A 249 7.71 2.09 24.60
CA THR A 249 7.59 3.08 25.65
C THR A 249 8.42 4.34 25.43
N GLU A 250 9.34 4.31 24.44
CA GLU A 250 10.10 5.49 24.05
C GLU A 250 10.65 5.37 22.64
N TYR A 251 10.41 6.40 21.83
CA TYR A 251 11.08 6.58 20.54
C TYR A 251 11.06 8.03 20.11
N LEU A 252 12.14 8.46 19.48
CA LEU A 252 12.24 9.74 18.76
C LEU A 252 13.06 9.56 17.48
N ILE A 253 12.80 10.38 16.50
CA ILE A 253 13.65 10.54 15.34
C ILE A 253 14.34 11.89 15.45
N ASN A 254 15.66 11.88 15.55
CA ASN A 254 16.47 13.06 15.73
C ASN A 254 17.44 13.20 14.56
N TRP A 255 16.95 13.78 13.46
CA TRP A 255 17.78 14.00 12.29
C TRP A 255 18.80 15.11 12.54
N ILE A 256 20.06 14.79 12.34
CA ILE A 256 21.16 15.73 12.26
C ILE A 256 21.58 15.75 10.79
N GLU A 257 21.40 16.88 10.10
CA GLU A 257 21.70 16.95 8.66
C GLU A 257 23.21 16.96 8.35
N ASN A 258 24.04 17.41 9.31
CA ASN A 258 25.49 17.31 9.22
C ASN A 258 26.14 17.37 10.61
N GLU A 259 27.38 16.97 10.71
CA GLU A 259 28.18 16.95 11.95
C GLU A 259 28.36 18.34 12.60
N ASN A 260 28.15 19.41 11.86
CA ASN A 260 28.28 20.78 12.32
C ASN A 260 26.98 21.41 12.84
N ASN A 261 25.90 20.71 12.82
CA ASN A 261 24.74 20.92 13.69
C ASN A 261 23.98 22.23 13.62
N VAL A 262 23.90 22.89 12.51
CA VAL A 262 23.39 24.25 12.55
C VAL A 262 21.89 24.38 12.34
N LYS A 263 21.21 23.47 11.69
CA LYS A 263 19.73 23.48 11.54
C LYS A 263 19.19 22.09 11.28
N ARG A 264 18.48 21.56 12.25
CA ARG A 264 17.66 20.35 12.10
C ARG A 264 16.33 20.77 11.53
N ASN A 265 16.21 20.75 10.22
CA ASN A 265 14.91 20.91 9.57
C ASN A 265 14.20 19.56 9.54
N PHE A 266 12.92 19.56 9.92
CA PHE A 266 12.05 18.45 9.60
C PHE A 266 11.91 18.40 8.09
N ASP A 267 12.76 17.60 7.42
CA ASP A 267 12.52 17.26 6.04
C ASP A 267 11.24 16.44 5.98
N PHE A 268 10.21 17.04 5.39
CA PHE A 268 8.89 16.42 5.30
C PHE A 268 8.98 15.03 4.68
N SER A 269 9.76 14.83 3.62
CA SER A 269 9.85 13.55 2.92
C SER A 269 10.54 12.47 3.75
N LYS A 270 11.56 12.83 4.53
CA LYS A 270 12.30 11.88 5.37
C LYS A 270 11.62 11.65 6.71
N ASP A 271 11.21 12.72 7.37
CA ASP A 271 10.69 12.66 8.73
C ASP A 271 9.25 12.19 8.78
N PHE A 272 8.42 12.65 7.85
CA PHE A 272 6.99 12.40 7.82
C PHE A 272 6.67 10.91 7.69
N PHE A 273 7.22 10.23 6.69
CA PHE A 273 6.96 8.81 6.46
C PHE A 273 7.73 7.92 7.43
N ASN A 274 8.94 8.31 7.83
CA ASN A 274 9.67 7.55 8.83
C ASN A 274 8.97 7.58 10.19
N PHE A 275 8.34 8.70 10.54
CA PHE A 275 7.56 8.78 11.77
C PHE A 275 6.27 7.94 11.70
N PHE A 276 5.58 7.96 10.56
CA PHE A 276 4.45 7.06 10.31
C PHE A 276 4.87 5.60 10.44
N ARG A 277 5.94 5.20 9.75
CA ARG A 277 6.45 3.82 9.76
C ARG A 277 6.88 3.36 11.13
N ALA A 278 7.49 4.24 11.94
CA ALA A 278 7.87 3.90 13.30
C ALA A 278 6.65 3.44 14.13
N ILE A 279 5.52 4.14 14.01
CA ILE A 279 4.29 3.74 14.68
C ILE A 279 3.70 2.49 14.01
N ASN A 280 3.56 2.50 12.69
CA ASN A 280 2.90 1.44 11.95
C ASN A 280 3.61 0.09 12.10
N THR A 281 4.94 0.07 12.11
CA THR A 281 5.75 -1.14 12.37
C THR A 281 5.43 -1.77 13.72
N CYS A 282 5.29 -0.95 14.77
CA CYS A 282 4.87 -1.46 16.08
C CYS A 282 3.44 -1.99 16.06
N MET A 283 2.54 -1.29 15.35
CA MET A 283 1.15 -1.77 15.22
C MET A 283 1.10 -3.12 14.50
N LEU A 284 1.83 -3.28 13.40
CA LEU A 284 1.95 -4.55 12.67
C LEU A 284 2.72 -5.62 13.46
N GLY A 285 3.59 -5.19 14.37
CA GLY A 285 4.36 -6.04 15.29
C GLY A 285 3.61 -6.47 16.56
N ASP A 286 2.30 -6.30 16.64
CA ASP A 286 1.44 -6.68 17.77
C ASP A 286 1.68 -5.90 19.07
N PHE A 287 2.20 -4.67 18.98
CA PHE A 287 2.32 -3.77 20.13
C PHE A 287 0.97 -3.16 20.51
N ASN A 288 0.68 -3.12 21.82
CA ASN A 288 -0.56 -2.57 22.36
C ASN A 288 -0.49 -1.04 22.53
N ALA A 289 0.69 -0.48 22.71
CA ALA A 289 0.87 0.96 22.92
C ALA A 289 2.16 1.49 22.26
N TRP A 290 2.13 2.79 21.91
CA TRP A 290 3.29 3.49 21.36
C TRP A 290 3.45 4.87 22.01
N ILE A 291 4.62 5.17 22.60
CA ILE A 291 4.88 6.38 23.37
C ILE A 291 6.09 7.13 22.77
N HIS A 292 5.90 8.40 22.46
CA HIS A 292 6.92 9.28 21.92
C HIS A 292 7.78 9.94 23.01
N TYR A 293 9.07 10.04 22.79
CA TYR A 293 9.96 10.88 23.60
C TYR A 293 10.33 12.14 22.82
N THR A 294 9.89 13.35 23.21
CA THR A 294 9.00 13.76 24.29
C THR A 294 7.80 14.49 23.67
N ALA A 295 6.85 14.97 24.47
CA ALA A 295 5.68 15.68 23.95
C ALA A 295 6.05 17.04 23.31
N LYS A 296 7.04 17.76 23.86
CA LYS A 296 7.47 19.10 23.40
C LYS A 296 8.98 19.19 23.26
N ARG A 297 9.44 19.31 22.05
CA ARG A 297 10.85 19.56 21.67
C ARG A 297 10.90 19.88 20.16
N TYR A 298 12.07 20.29 19.63
CA TYR A 298 12.22 20.49 18.18
C TYR A 298 11.95 19.22 17.34
N TYR A 299 12.08 18.05 17.92
CA TYR A 299 11.77 16.75 17.26
C TYR A 299 10.45 16.12 17.75
N ALA A 300 9.64 16.84 18.52
CA ALA A 300 8.51 16.28 19.24
C ALA A 300 7.16 16.52 18.55
N LEU A 301 6.08 16.10 19.23
CA LEU A 301 4.70 16.30 18.79
C LEU A 301 4.30 17.77 18.81
N LEU A 302 4.88 18.54 19.74
CA LEU A 302 4.82 20.01 19.78
C LEU A 302 6.22 20.59 19.61
N GLY A 303 6.33 21.65 18.82
CA GLY A 303 7.55 22.44 18.66
C GLY A 303 7.90 23.20 19.94
N ASP A 304 9.18 23.43 20.17
CA ASP A 304 9.69 24.23 21.30
C ASP A 304 10.21 25.60 20.88
N GLY A 305 10.07 25.98 19.62
CA GLY A 305 10.57 27.25 19.09
C GLY A 305 12.02 27.22 18.63
N THR A 306 12.66 26.03 18.65
CA THR A 306 14.07 25.87 18.26
C THR A 306 14.24 24.98 17.02
N ASN A 307 15.40 25.04 16.38
CA ASN A 307 15.84 24.14 15.32
C ASN A 307 14.80 23.91 14.18
N GLY A 308 14.04 24.94 13.81
CA GLY A 308 13.08 24.84 12.71
C GLY A 308 11.75 24.15 13.04
N ALA A 309 11.52 23.75 14.29
CA ALA A 309 10.29 23.07 14.74
C ALA A 309 9.04 23.97 14.79
N GLY A 310 9.11 25.20 14.28
CA GLY A 310 8.04 26.18 14.38
C GLY A 310 7.96 26.85 15.77
N SER A 311 6.95 27.68 15.98
CA SER A 311 6.75 28.39 17.27
C SER A 311 6.53 27.42 18.41
N SER A 312 6.94 27.82 19.64
CA SER A 312 6.73 27.02 20.84
C SER A 312 5.25 26.66 21.01
N GLY A 313 4.97 25.38 21.27
CA GLY A 313 3.62 24.84 21.46
C GLY A 313 2.80 24.67 20.17
N ILE A 314 3.37 24.85 18.98
CA ILE A 314 2.72 24.50 17.73
C ILE A 314 2.69 22.97 17.57
N VAL A 315 1.59 22.43 17.07
CA VAL A 315 1.52 21.00 16.70
C VAL A 315 2.35 20.79 15.44
N THR A 316 3.33 19.89 15.51
CA THR A 316 4.20 19.54 14.39
C THR A 316 3.52 18.54 13.46
N LYS A 317 4.12 18.26 12.29
CA LYS A 317 3.65 17.17 11.41
C LYS A 317 3.64 15.82 12.13
N ARG A 318 4.60 15.56 13.02
CA ARG A 318 4.60 14.35 13.86
C ARG A 318 3.38 14.29 14.78
N GLY A 319 2.98 15.40 15.37
CA GLY A 319 1.75 15.47 16.17
C GLY A 319 0.51 15.16 15.35
N TYR A 320 0.43 15.67 14.14
CA TYR A 320 -0.68 15.33 13.24
C TYR A 320 -0.66 13.88 12.78
N ILE A 321 0.50 13.28 12.49
CA ILE A 321 0.60 11.84 12.17
C ILE A 321 0.21 11.00 13.37
N MET A 322 0.71 11.32 14.57
CA MET A 322 0.32 10.63 15.81
C MET A 322 -1.21 10.61 15.97
N SER A 323 -1.88 11.72 15.64
CA SER A 323 -3.33 11.83 15.80
C SER A 323 -4.13 10.90 14.87
N HIS A 324 -3.58 10.44 13.74
CA HIS A 324 -4.21 9.42 12.90
C HIS A 324 -4.37 8.10 13.65
N PHE A 325 -3.41 7.74 14.48
CA PHE A 325 -3.49 6.58 15.34
C PHE A 325 -4.24 6.88 16.64
N ALA A 326 -3.77 7.86 17.42
CA ALA A 326 -4.26 8.11 18.75
C ALA A 326 -5.78 8.40 18.83
N LYS A 327 -6.33 9.10 17.86
CA LYS A 327 -7.77 9.45 17.84
C LYS A 327 -8.66 8.34 17.31
N TYR A 328 -8.16 7.52 16.40
CA TYR A 328 -9.02 6.67 15.60
C TYR A 328 -8.89 5.19 15.91
N VAL A 329 -7.73 4.74 16.46
CA VAL A 329 -7.53 3.31 16.70
C VAL A 329 -7.36 2.91 18.17
N THR A 330 -7.25 3.89 19.09
CA THR A 330 -7.23 3.60 20.53
C THR A 330 -8.45 2.80 20.95
N GLY A 331 -8.24 1.68 21.63
CA GLY A 331 -9.29 0.77 22.08
C GLY A 331 -9.81 -0.21 21.04
N MET A 332 -9.36 -0.12 19.79
CA MET A 332 -9.72 -1.06 18.71
C MET A 332 -8.82 -2.29 18.71
N THR A 333 -9.23 -3.31 17.99
CA THR A 333 -8.44 -4.51 17.73
C THR A 333 -7.84 -4.44 16.33
N ARG A 334 -6.53 -4.67 16.17
CA ARG A 334 -5.91 -4.77 14.86
C ARG A 334 -6.44 -6.01 14.12
N ILE A 335 -6.71 -5.85 12.84
CA ILE A 335 -7.11 -6.93 11.92
C ILE A 335 -6.14 -6.99 10.74
N ASP A 336 -6.13 -8.13 10.04
CA ASP A 336 -5.38 -8.23 8.81
C ASP A 336 -6.01 -7.35 7.72
N ALA A 337 -5.14 -6.76 6.91
CA ALA A 337 -5.54 -6.03 5.71
C ALA A 337 -4.43 -6.07 4.65
N SER A 338 -4.82 -6.03 3.38
CA SER A 338 -3.90 -5.85 2.27
C SER A 338 -4.10 -4.48 1.63
N PHE A 339 -3.00 -3.87 1.21
CA PHE A 339 -2.97 -2.55 0.61
C PHE A 339 -2.39 -2.65 -0.81
N PRO A 340 -2.85 -1.83 -1.77
CA PRO A 340 -2.30 -1.83 -3.12
C PRO A 340 -0.88 -1.26 -3.14
N GLY A 341 -0.13 -1.55 -4.19
CA GLY A 341 1.24 -1.07 -4.36
C GLY A 341 1.36 0.45 -4.19
N GLY A 342 2.39 0.90 -3.49
CA GLY A 342 2.62 2.31 -3.15
C GLY A 342 1.85 2.84 -1.93
N VAL A 343 0.93 2.05 -1.37
CA VAL A 343 0.19 2.39 -0.15
C VAL A 343 0.55 1.37 0.93
N GLU A 344 0.96 1.86 2.10
CA GLU A 344 1.28 1.05 3.28
C GLU A 344 0.37 1.44 4.45
N GLY A 345 0.06 0.51 5.36
CA GLY A 345 -0.81 0.85 6.49
C GLY A 345 -1.15 -0.30 7.42
N SER A 346 -2.11 -0.04 8.29
CA SER A 346 -2.68 -1.02 9.21
C SER A 346 -4.19 -0.77 9.39
N ALA A 347 -4.90 -1.83 9.76
CA ALA A 347 -6.35 -1.81 9.86
C ALA A 347 -6.85 -2.31 11.22
N TYR A 348 -8.00 -1.81 11.62
CA TYR A 348 -8.55 -2.00 12.95
C TYR A 348 -10.06 -2.16 12.92
N LEU A 349 -10.57 -2.96 13.82
CA LEU A 349 -11.99 -3.22 14.05
C LEU A 349 -12.37 -2.76 15.45
N SER A 350 -13.50 -2.08 15.58
CA SER A 350 -14.04 -1.73 16.89
C SER A 350 -14.38 -3.00 17.72
N GLN A 351 -14.44 -2.85 19.05
CA GLN A 351 -14.80 -3.96 19.94
C GLN A 351 -16.21 -4.51 19.66
N THR A 352 -17.08 -3.68 19.11
CA THR A 352 -18.45 -4.03 18.73
C THR A 352 -18.55 -4.64 17.33
N GLY A 353 -17.44 -4.61 16.55
CA GLY A 353 -17.42 -5.11 15.18
C GLY A 353 -18.18 -4.22 14.17
N ASP A 354 -18.51 -3.00 14.55
CA ASP A 354 -19.36 -2.09 13.77
C ASP A 354 -18.57 -0.98 13.07
N THR A 355 -17.29 -0.88 13.32
CA THR A 355 -16.45 0.19 12.75
C THR A 355 -15.11 -0.37 12.32
N VAL A 356 -14.76 -0.17 11.05
CA VAL A 356 -13.42 -0.46 10.50
C VAL A 356 -12.68 0.86 10.33
N VAL A 357 -11.42 0.89 10.74
CA VAL A 357 -10.51 2.00 10.52
C VAL A 357 -9.27 1.49 9.80
N ALA A 358 -8.81 2.20 8.77
CA ALA A 358 -7.48 2.01 8.19
C ALA A 358 -6.67 3.29 8.31
N VAL A 359 -5.43 3.18 8.77
CA VAL A 359 -4.45 4.26 8.79
C VAL A 359 -3.38 3.93 7.77
N MET A 360 -3.25 4.77 6.75
CA MET A 360 -2.47 4.48 5.54
C MET A 360 -1.54 5.63 5.18
N ALA A 361 -0.45 5.31 4.51
CA ALA A 361 0.46 6.28 3.90
C ALA A 361 0.63 5.98 2.41
N ASN A 362 0.60 7.02 1.59
CA ASN A 362 1.00 7.01 0.19
C ASN A 362 2.27 7.85 0.05
N ASN A 363 3.41 7.20 -0.09
CA ASN A 363 4.69 7.90 -0.22
C ASN A 363 5.12 8.07 -1.68
N THR A 364 4.22 7.81 -2.63
CA THR A 364 4.44 8.02 -4.07
C THR A 364 4.03 9.42 -4.49
N ASP A 365 4.44 9.82 -5.68
CA ASP A 365 4.03 11.10 -6.29
C ASP A 365 2.68 11.01 -7.02
N ASN A 366 2.04 9.83 -7.01
CA ASN A 366 0.76 9.59 -7.65
C ASN A 366 -0.40 9.66 -6.66
N VAL A 367 -1.51 10.24 -7.12
CA VAL A 367 -2.80 10.14 -6.42
C VAL A 367 -3.37 8.75 -6.66
N THR A 368 -3.89 8.10 -5.62
CA THR A 368 -4.47 6.76 -5.74
C THR A 368 -5.93 6.75 -5.31
N ASP A 369 -6.80 6.28 -6.20
CA ASP A 369 -8.19 5.99 -5.86
C ASP A 369 -8.30 4.61 -5.26
N LEU A 370 -8.77 4.57 -4.02
CA LEU A 370 -8.89 3.35 -3.24
C LEU A 370 -10.35 2.90 -3.16
N THR A 371 -10.57 1.63 -3.41
CA THR A 371 -11.81 0.93 -3.07
C THR A 371 -11.54 0.10 -1.80
N PHE A 372 -12.47 0.14 -0.85
CA PHE A 372 -12.33 -0.57 0.44
C PHE A 372 -13.29 -1.76 0.48
N ASP A 373 -12.77 -2.97 0.45
CA ASP A 373 -13.58 -4.19 0.56
C ASP A 373 -13.87 -4.49 2.04
N LEU A 374 -15.00 -3.98 2.52
CA LEU A 374 -15.40 -4.02 3.94
C LEU A 374 -16.07 -5.35 4.32
N PRO A 375 -15.94 -5.80 5.58
CA PRO A 375 -16.65 -6.97 6.09
C PRO A 375 -18.16 -6.74 6.33
N PHE A 376 -18.66 -5.55 6.03
CA PHE A 376 -20.05 -5.14 6.24
C PHE A 376 -20.46 -4.08 5.23
N TYR A 377 -21.74 -3.76 5.14
CA TYR A 377 -22.24 -2.62 4.38
C TYR A 377 -22.14 -1.32 5.16
N THR A 378 -21.90 -0.22 4.45
CA THR A 378 -21.85 1.14 5.00
C THR A 378 -22.59 2.13 4.12
N LEU A 379 -23.15 3.17 4.74
CA LEU A 379 -23.70 4.37 4.09
C LEU A 379 -22.78 5.58 4.28
N THR A 380 -22.01 5.57 5.36
CA THR A 380 -21.22 6.73 5.76
C THR A 380 -19.84 6.33 6.25
N GLY A 381 -18.91 7.18 5.99
CA GLY A 381 -17.55 7.08 6.50
C GLY A 381 -16.94 8.46 6.70
N LYS A 382 -15.71 8.47 7.08
CA LYS A 382 -14.89 9.66 7.25
C LYS A 382 -13.49 9.40 6.75
N SER A 383 -12.91 10.35 6.03
CA SER A 383 -11.48 10.39 5.78
C SER A 383 -10.85 11.58 6.49
N VAL A 384 -9.60 11.41 6.88
CA VAL A 384 -8.75 12.48 7.44
C VAL A 384 -7.40 12.39 6.75
N ILE A 385 -6.92 13.52 6.22
CA ILE A 385 -5.68 13.58 5.44
C ILE A 385 -4.71 14.56 6.07
N THR A 386 -3.46 14.13 6.20
CA THR A 386 -2.31 14.98 6.51
C THR A 386 -1.28 14.83 5.40
N SER A 387 -0.87 15.95 4.82
CA SER A 387 0.15 15.99 3.76
C SER A 387 1.15 17.11 4.04
N LYS A 388 2.04 17.41 3.11
CA LYS A 388 2.96 18.54 3.22
C LYS A 388 2.24 19.86 3.53
N THR A 389 1.09 20.10 2.92
CA THR A 389 0.33 21.36 3.05
C THR A 389 -0.91 21.26 3.92
N LYS A 390 -1.41 20.05 4.20
CA LYS A 390 -2.64 19.79 4.95
C LYS A 390 -2.34 19.20 6.34
N ASN A 391 -3.14 19.60 7.33
CA ASN A 391 -3.07 19.08 8.70
C ASN A 391 -4.46 18.60 9.11
N ASN A 392 -4.67 17.27 9.12
CA ASN A 392 -5.93 16.65 9.53
C ASN A 392 -7.18 17.21 8.83
N GLN A 393 -7.11 17.37 7.51
CA GLN A 393 -8.29 17.74 6.73
C GLN A 393 -9.29 16.59 6.73
N SER A 394 -10.45 16.82 7.31
CA SER A 394 -11.52 15.82 7.42
C SER A 394 -12.52 15.96 6.29
N LYS A 395 -12.98 14.83 5.75
CA LYS A 395 -14.08 14.76 4.78
C LYS A 395 -15.06 13.66 5.20
N THR A 396 -16.35 13.95 5.20
CA THR A 396 -17.39 12.93 5.30
C THR A 396 -17.48 12.17 3.99
N LEU A 397 -17.56 10.85 4.07
CA LEU A 397 -17.74 9.96 2.93
C LEU A 397 -19.19 9.44 2.98
N THR A 398 -20.05 10.00 2.13
CA THR A 398 -21.45 9.57 2.03
C THR A 398 -21.61 8.75 0.77
N GLN A 399 -22.21 7.57 0.88
CA GLN A 399 -22.53 6.70 -0.24
C GLN A 399 -23.95 6.98 -0.72
N ALA A 400 -24.17 6.89 -2.05
CA ALA A 400 -25.51 7.06 -2.63
C ALA A 400 -26.48 5.93 -2.24
N ALA A 401 -25.92 4.73 -1.99
CA ALA A 401 -26.62 3.55 -1.49
C ALA A 401 -25.70 2.77 -0.55
N GLU A 402 -26.23 1.82 0.20
CA GLU A 402 -25.43 0.89 1.00
C GLU A 402 -24.47 0.13 0.12
N THR A 403 -23.19 0.13 0.52
CA THR A 403 -22.13 -0.56 -0.20
C THR A 403 -21.16 -1.22 0.76
N CYS A 404 -20.65 -2.38 0.40
CA CYS A 404 -19.48 -2.99 1.06
C CYS A 404 -18.17 -2.59 0.37
N ARG A 405 -18.22 -1.77 -0.69
CA ARG A 405 -17.03 -1.28 -1.42
C ARG A 405 -17.05 0.25 -1.61
N PRO A 406 -17.05 1.03 -0.51
CA PRO A 406 -16.91 2.48 -0.62
C PRO A 406 -15.55 2.85 -1.19
N SER A 407 -15.43 4.06 -1.73
CA SER A 407 -14.19 4.58 -2.28
C SER A 407 -13.74 5.87 -1.59
N ALA A 408 -12.44 6.10 -1.59
CA ALA A 408 -11.82 7.37 -1.25
C ALA A 408 -10.47 7.51 -1.94
N THR A 409 -10.07 8.74 -2.19
CA THR A 409 -8.80 9.06 -2.82
C THR A 409 -7.75 9.38 -1.77
N ILE A 410 -6.61 8.72 -1.81
CA ILE A 410 -5.42 9.10 -1.04
C ILE A 410 -4.51 9.97 -1.91
N GLU A 411 -4.14 11.13 -1.40
CA GLU A 411 -3.27 12.07 -2.09
C GLU A 411 -1.85 11.56 -2.17
N ALA A 412 -1.10 12.02 -3.16
CA ALA A 412 0.33 11.82 -3.22
C ALA A 412 1.00 12.38 -1.96
N GLN A 413 2.07 11.76 -1.50
CA GLN A 413 2.88 12.22 -0.36
C GLN A 413 2.03 12.55 0.87
N SER A 414 1.12 11.63 1.28
CA SER A 414 0.18 11.87 2.39
C SER A 414 -0.03 10.66 3.29
N VAL A 415 -0.54 10.95 4.50
CA VAL A 415 -1.12 9.97 5.42
C VAL A 415 -2.62 10.18 5.47
N MET A 416 -3.38 9.10 5.36
CA MET A 416 -4.84 9.12 5.41
C MET A 416 -5.36 8.10 6.43
N THR A 417 -6.31 8.53 7.23
CA THR A 417 -7.18 7.63 8.00
C THR A 417 -8.54 7.60 7.34
N VAL A 418 -9.08 6.41 7.12
CA VAL A 418 -10.50 6.21 6.79
C VAL A 418 -11.19 5.46 7.91
N LEU A 419 -12.45 5.79 8.11
CA LEU A 419 -13.33 5.15 9.08
C LEU A 419 -14.66 4.89 8.41
N PHE A 420 -15.15 3.64 8.48
CA PHE A 420 -16.46 3.25 7.97
C PHE A 420 -17.29 2.63 9.10
N VAL A 421 -18.55 3.00 9.16
CA VAL A 421 -19.50 2.50 10.16
C VAL A 421 -20.49 1.55 9.49
N LYS A 422 -20.68 0.40 10.13
CA LYS A 422 -21.61 -0.61 9.66
C LYS A 422 -23.06 -0.10 9.64
N SER A 423 -23.72 -0.25 8.50
CA SER A 423 -25.17 -0.09 8.39
C SER A 423 -25.91 -1.43 8.51
N ARG A 424 -25.36 -2.49 7.94
CA ARG A 424 -25.82 -3.88 8.10
C ARG A 424 -24.73 -4.90 7.86
N ASP A 425 -24.95 -6.14 8.25
CA ASP A 425 -24.03 -7.23 8.03
C ASP A 425 -23.98 -7.63 6.56
N ARG A 426 -22.79 -8.01 6.10
CA ARG A 426 -22.58 -8.61 4.79
C ARG A 426 -22.99 -10.07 4.85
N GLN A 427 -23.59 -10.57 3.76
CA GLN A 427 -23.96 -11.96 3.67
C GLN A 427 -22.70 -12.85 3.57
N PRO A 428 -22.65 -13.97 4.26
CA PRO A 428 -21.55 -14.92 4.11
C PRO A 428 -21.43 -15.37 2.66
N SER A 429 -20.20 -15.33 2.12
CA SER A 429 -19.90 -15.85 0.80
C SER A 429 -19.53 -17.33 0.87
N ASN A 430 -20.04 -18.11 -0.08
CA ASN A 430 -19.59 -19.47 -0.39
C ASN A 430 -19.10 -19.60 -1.83
N MET A 431 -18.95 -18.47 -2.52
CA MET A 431 -18.36 -18.43 -3.85
C MET A 431 -16.85 -18.56 -3.78
N THR A 432 -16.30 -19.15 -4.82
CA THR A 432 -14.88 -19.21 -5.07
C THR A 432 -14.58 -18.61 -6.44
N GLY A 433 -13.45 -17.96 -6.56
CA GLY A 433 -13.01 -17.34 -7.80
C GLY A 433 -11.60 -17.73 -8.18
N SER A 434 -11.30 -17.68 -9.46
CA SER A 434 -9.95 -17.81 -10.01
C SER A 434 -9.80 -16.87 -11.21
N VAL A 435 -8.55 -16.59 -11.59
CA VAL A 435 -8.25 -15.73 -12.73
C VAL A 435 -7.43 -16.46 -13.77
N SER A 436 -7.62 -16.10 -15.03
CA SER A 436 -6.79 -16.52 -16.15
C SER A 436 -6.45 -15.32 -17.00
N TYR A 437 -5.18 -15.13 -17.34
CA TYR A 437 -4.76 -14.06 -18.24
C TYR A 437 -4.78 -14.53 -19.69
N TYR A 438 -5.14 -13.63 -20.59
CA TYR A 438 -5.06 -13.88 -22.03
C TYR A 438 -3.60 -13.81 -22.49
N ASP A 439 -3.32 -14.54 -23.55
CA ASP A 439 -2.01 -14.56 -24.26
C ASP A 439 -0.80 -14.75 -23.34
N ARG A 440 -1.00 -15.50 -22.27
CA ARG A 440 0.07 -15.82 -21.33
C ARG A 440 1.00 -16.88 -21.88
N LYS A 441 2.30 -16.66 -21.69
CA LYS A 441 3.34 -17.64 -21.93
C LYS A 441 3.79 -18.24 -20.61
N ARG A 442 3.61 -19.54 -20.44
CA ARG A 442 4.05 -20.22 -19.22
C ARG A 442 5.57 -20.32 -19.20
N ILE A 443 6.18 -20.02 -18.05
CA ILE A 443 7.63 -20.12 -17.88
C ILE A 443 8.06 -21.58 -17.66
N ASP A 444 7.17 -22.48 -17.30
CA ASP A 444 7.44 -23.91 -17.25
C ASP A 444 7.73 -24.56 -18.62
N ASP A 445 7.32 -23.91 -19.72
CA ASP A 445 7.75 -24.29 -21.10
C ASP A 445 9.23 -23.93 -21.36
N LEU A 446 9.85 -23.16 -20.49
CA LEU A 446 11.28 -23.06 -20.42
C LEU A 446 11.81 -24.40 -19.89
N THR A 447 11.90 -25.38 -20.78
CA THR A 447 12.69 -26.57 -20.52
C THR A 447 14.01 -26.10 -19.93
N ALA A 448 14.36 -26.66 -18.76
CA ALA A 448 15.65 -26.49 -18.17
C ALA A 448 16.72 -27.02 -19.13
N THR A 449 16.99 -26.32 -20.18
CA THR A 449 18.25 -26.44 -20.85
C THR A 449 19.26 -26.05 -19.77
N LYS A 450 20.15 -26.95 -19.42
CA LYS A 450 21.35 -26.60 -18.68
C LYS A 450 22.05 -25.52 -19.48
N THR A 451 21.61 -24.29 -19.27
CA THR A 451 22.35 -23.15 -19.75
C THR A 451 23.57 -23.06 -18.86
N THR A 452 24.65 -22.52 -19.33
CA THR A 452 25.84 -22.18 -18.59
C THR A 452 25.57 -21.29 -17.36
N PHE A 453 24.32 -20.98 -17.07
CA PHE A 453 23.80 -19.99 -16.15
C PHE A 453 22.99 -20.52 -14.96
N GLY A 454 22.96 -21.83 -14.73
CA GLY A 454 22.28 -22.45 -13.62
C GLY A 454 20.92 -23.03 -14.03
N THR A 455 20.20 -23.58 -13.07
CA THR A 455 18.95 -24.28 -13.30
C THR A 455 17.83 -23.28 -13.43
N ALA A 456 17.32 -23.04 -14.64
CA ALA A 456 16.01 -22.44 -14.78
C ALA A 456 14.99 -23.44 -14.21
N TYR A 457 14.18 -23.01 -13.27
CA TYR A 457 13.25 -23.91 -12.60
C TYR A 457 12.13 -24.34 -13.54
N LYS A 458 12.11 -25.63 -13.87
CA LYS A 458 10.99 -26.26 -14.53
C LYS A 458 9.86 -26.42 -13.51
N LEU A 459 8.84 -25.63 -13.63
CA LEU A 459 7.60 -25.79 -12.88
C LEU A 459 6.70 -26.81 -13.58
N SER A 460 7.09 -28.06 -13.55
CA SER A 460 6.29 -29.14 -14.11
C SER A 460 5.23 -29.60 -13.12
N GLY A 461 4.11 -28.90 -13.00
CA GLY A 461 2.92 -29.34 -12.27
C GLY A 461 3.10 -29.65 -10.77
N LYS A 462 4.24 -29.31 -10.18
CA LYS A 462 4.53 -29.49 -8.77
C LYS A 462 4.72 -28.13 -8.09
N THR A 463 4.02 -27.96 -6.99
CA THR A 463 4.20 -26.80 -6.11
C THR A 463 5.66 -26.66 -5.69
N LYS A 464 6.25 -25.49 -5.90
CA LYS A 464 7.59 -25.17 -5.39
C LYS A 464 7.49 -24.29 -4.15
N THR A 465 8.30 -24.61 -3.17
CA THR A 465 8.51 -23.78 -2.00
C THR A 465 9.70 -22.87 -2.26
N PHE A 466 9.48 -21.58 -2.12
CA PHE A 466 10.53 -20.59 -2.13
C PHE A 466 11.05 -20.39 -0.70
N ASP A 467 12.36 -20.29 -0.56
CA ASP A 467 13.02 -19.74 0.62
C ASP A 467 14.03 -18.67 0.17
N HIS A 468 14.49 -17.85 1.11
CA HIS A 468 15.41 -16.74 0.83
C HIS A 468 16.75 -17.15 0.20
N SER A 469 17.10 -18.43 0.21
CA SER A 469 18.34 -18.95 -0.34
C SER A 469 18.24 -19.30 -1.84
N ASN A 470 17.03 -19.31 -2.39
CA ASN A 470 16.77 -19.69 -3.78
C ASN A 470 16.18 -18.53 -4.58
N PRO A 471 16.78 -18.11 -5.69
CA PRO A 471 16.18 -17.11 -6.56
C PRO A 471 14.89 -17.64 -7.17
N LEU A 472 13.90 -16.75 -7.35
CA LEU A 472 12.62 -17.07 -8.00
C LEU A 472 12.84 -17.49 -9.45
N ILE A 473 13.70 -16.76 -10.14
CA ILE A 473 14.22 -17.07 -11.47
C ILE A 473 15.73 -16.82 -11.39
N SER A 474 16.56 -17.76 -11.79
CA SER A 474 17.99 -17.54 -11.86
C SER A 474 18.58 -17.98 -13.19
N SER A 475 19.35 -17.10 -13.78
CA SER A 475 20.41 -17.45 -14.71
C SER A 475 21.73 -16.87 -14.18
N ARG A 476 22.86 -17.48 -14.53
CA ARG A 476 24.17 -16.92 -14.17
C ARG A 476 24.58 -15.81 -15.13
N THR A 477 25.39 -14.92 -14.64
CA THR A 477 25.83 -13.67 -15.22
C THR A 477 26.66 -13.83 -16.50
N ASN A 478 26.03 -13.86 -17.64
CA ASN A 478 26.69 -13.45 -18.89
C ASN A 478 25.66 -13.20 -19.99
N ALA A 479 25.55 -11.96 -20.43
CA ALA A 479 24.43 -11.44 -21.21
C ALA A 479 24.24 -12.05 -22.60
N ALA A 480 25.09 -12.96 -23.04
CA ALA A 480 25.10 -13.40 -24.44
C ALA A 480 24.30 -14.65 -24.73
N SER A 481 23.91 -15.45 -23.73
CA SER A 481 23.18 -16.70 -23.96
C SER A 481 22.50 -17.23 -22.70
N GLY A 482 21.21 -17.37 -22.69
CA GLY A 482 20.46 -18.09 -21.66
C GLY A 482 19.50 -17.27 -20.79
N TYR A 483 19.09 -16.09 -21.21
CA TYR A 483 17.99 -15.35 -20.58
C TYR A 483 16.64 -15.76 -21.18
N VAL A 484 15.59 -15.56 -20.38
CA VAL A 484 14.21 -15.71 -20.86
C VAL A 484 13.90 -14.56 -21.78
N LYS A 485 13.83 -14.82 -23.08
CA LYS A 485 13.47 -13.77 -24.05
C LYS A 485 12.00 -13.41 -23.92
N LEU A 486 11.73 -12.10 -23.80
CA LEU A 486 10.36 -11.60 -23.85
C LEU A 486 9.90 -11.52 -25.29
N ASP A 487 8.70 -11.99 -25.56
CA ASP A 487 8.01 -11.75 -26.82
C ASP A 487 7.50 -10.30 -26.83
N GLU A 488 7.33 -9.74 -28.03
CA GLU A 488 6.81 -8.38 -28.18
C GLU A 488 5.45 -8.22 -27.48
N GLY A 489 5.28 -7.15 -26.72
CA GLY A 489 4.07 -6.89 -25.97
C GLY A 489 3.98 -7.55 -24.58
N MET A 490 4.92 -8.43 -24.20
CA MET A 490 4.98 -8.97 -22.86
C MET A 490 5.52 -7.93 -21.88
N SER A 491 4.70 -7.54 -20.91
CA SER A 491 5.03 -6.46 -19.98
C SER A 491 4.90 -6.84 -18.51
N ARG A 492 4.51 -8.06 -18.18
CA ARG A 492 4.35 -8.53 -16.82
C ARG A 492 4.82 -9.96 -16.60
N LEU A 493 5.47 -10.16 -15.46
CA LEU A 493 5.81 -11.47 -14.91
C LEU A 493 4.90 -11.76 -13.73
N VAL A 494 4.19 -12.88 -13.75
CA VAL A 494 3.18 -13.23 -12.76
C VAL A 494 3.48 -14.58 -12.13
N PHE A 495 3.45 -14.64 -10.81
CA PHE A 495 3.53 -15.84 -10.00
C PHE A 495 2.17 -16.14 -9.37
N ASP A 496 1.61 -17.31 -9.58
CA ASP A 496 0.46 -17.81 -8.82
C ASP A 496 0.96 -18.37 -7.49
N VAL A 497 0.89 -17.57 -6.42
CA VAL A 497 1.49 -17.90 -5.12
C VAL A 497 0.45 -18.52 -4.20
N LYS A 498 0.83 -19.61 -3.54
CA LYS A 498 0.13 -20.19 -2.38
C LYS A 498 0.98 -19.95 -1.14
N THR A 499 0.45 -19.24 -0.18
CA THR A 499 1.21 -18.88 1.03
C THR A 499 1.36 -20.08 1.96
N LEU A 500 2.56 -20.29 2.46
CA LEU A 500 2.87 -21.39 3.36
C LEU A 500 3.27 -20.96 4.77
N SER A 501 3.62 -19.71 5.01
CA SER A 501 4.08 -19.28 6.33
C SER A 501 3.19 -18.24 6.96
N SER A 502 3.03 -18.36 8.28
CA SER A 502 2.20 -17.49 9.09
C SER A 502 2.87 -16.18 9.53
N ASN A 503 4.11 -15.91 9.18
CA ASN A 503 4.92 -14.83 9.74
C ASN A 503 5.48 -13.90 8.68
N LEU A 504 4.66 -13.34 7.82
CA LEU A 504 5.08 -12.41 6.77
C LEU A 504 5.14 -10.94 7.25
N ASN A 505 5.08 -10.68 8.54
CA ASN A 505 5.01 -9.33 9.11
C ASN A 505 6.34 -8.55 9.05
N TYR A 506 7.38 -9.07 8.43
CA TYR A 506 8.67 -8.41 8.26
C TYR A 506 9.17 -8.59 6.83
N SER A 507 8.59 -7.85 5.95
CA SER A 507 9.04 -7.84 4.57
C SER A 507 9.77 -6.56 4.22
N SER A 508 10.94 -6.35 4.79
CA SER A 508 11.93 -5.60 4.04
C SER A 508 12.56 -6.56 3.02
N SER A 509 11.75 -7.09 2.12
CA SER A 509 12.24 -7.95 1.08
C SER A 509 12.49 -7.12 -0.16
N GLN A 510 13.74 -6.78 -0.39
CA GLN A 510 14.12 -6.13 -1.64
C GLN A 510 14.11 -7.17 -2.76
N THR A 511 13.12 -7.06 -3.64
CA THR A 511 13.03 -7.89 -4.81
C THR A 511 13.74 -7.22 -5.98
N THR A 512 14.82 -7.85 -6.44
CA THR A 512 15.66 -7.34 -7.52
C THR A 512 15.50 -8.18 -8.77
N LEU A 513 15.10 -7.54 -9.85
CA LEU A 513 15.11 -8.08 -11.20
C LEU A 513 16.45 -7.76 -11.87
N THR A 514 17.10 -8.78 -12.43
CA THR A 514 18.20 -8.61 -13.38
C THR A 514 17.68 -8.99 -14.76
N TYR A 515 17.83 -8.10 -15.73
CA TYR A 515 17.21 -8.22 -17.05
C TYR A 515 18.13 -7.73 -18.16
N VAL A 516 17.74 -8.02 -19.40
CA VAL A 516 18.37 -7.44 -20.60
C VAL A 516 17.49 -6.29 -21.06
N ASN A 517 18.07 -5.10 -21.17
CA ASN A 517 17.35 -3.91 -21.61
C ASN A 517 17.18 -3.87 -23.15
N SER A 518 16.50 -2.86 -23.67
CA SER A 518 16.26 -2.67 -25.12
C SER A 518 17.54 -2.48 -25.93
N GLN A 519 18.64 -2.10 -25.28
CA GLN A 519 19.97 -1.93 -25.88
C GLN A 519 20.82 -3.21 -25.84
N GLY A 520 20.28 -4.32 -25.33
CA GLY A 520 20.98 -5.59 -25.18
C GLY A 520 21.96 -5.63 -24.00
N GLN A 521 21.91 -4.67 -23.10
CA GLN A 521 22.76 -4.61 -21.91
C GLN A 521 22.07 -5.23 -20.69
N VAL A 522 22.87 -5.75 -19.76
CA VAL A 522 22.37 -6.23 -18.49
C VAL A 522 22.12 -5.04 -17.55
N ALA A 523 20.91 -4.97 -17.03
CA ALA A 523 20.46 -3.96 -16.08
C ALA A 523 19.82 -4.62 -14.86
N THR A 524 19.68 -3.87 -13.78
CA THR A 524 19.01 -4.30 -12.56
C THR A 524 17.93 -3.29 -12.16
N HIS A 525 16.80 -3.78 -11.68
CA HIS A 525 15.73 -2.97 -11.11
C HIS A 525 15.35 -3.52 -9.74
N ASN A 526 15.23 -2.63 -8.76
CA ASN A 526 14.78 -2.98 -7.42
C ASN A 526 13.34 -2.52 -7.24
N TYR A 527 12.41 -3.46 -7.08
CA TYR A 527 11.00 -3.18 -6.81
C TYR A 527 10.75 -2.67 -5.38
N GLY A 528 11.79 -2.61 -4.54
CA GLY A 528 11.68 -2.19 -3.16
C GLY A 528 11.12 -3.27 -2.24
N ASP A 529 10.62 -2.81 -1.10
CA ASP A 529 9.99 -3.68 -0.12
C ASP A 529 8.59 -4.05 -0.60
N MET A 530 8.35 -5.34 -0.80
CA MET A 530 7.05 -5.86 -1.21
C MET A 530 6.37 -6.53 -0.02
N GLU A 531 5.18 -6.07 0.31
CA GLU A 531 4.33 -6.74 1.29
C GLU A 531 3.56 -7.88 0.64
N PHE A 532 3.50 -9.01 1.34
CA PHE A 532 2.75 -10.17 0.89
C PHE A 532 1.47 -10.32 1.72
N PRO A 533 0.33 -10.59 1.07
CA PRO A 533 -0.88 -10.95 1.81
C PRO A 533 -0.61 -12.24 2.59
N THR A 534 -0.93 -12.23 3.89
CA THR A 534 -0.77 -13.38 4.76
C THR A 534 -1.87 -14.41 4.50
N HIS A 535 -1.49 -15.66 4.26
CA HIS A 535 -2.35 -16.85 4.28
C HIS A 535 -3.27 -17.15 3.09
N GLU A 536 -3.24 -16.41 2.00
CA GLU A 536 -4.13 -16.66 0.87
C GLU A 536 -3.39 -16.88 -0.44
N ASN A 537 -4.05 -17.59 -1.37
CA ASN A 537 -3.60 -17.63 -2.75
C ASN A 537 -3.64 -16.22 -3.31
N PHE A 538 -2.55 -15.76 -3.89
CA PHE A 538 -2.48 -14.45 -4.52
C PHE A 538 -1.60 -14.50 -5.78
N GLN A 539 -1.75 -13.51 -6.63
CA GLN A 539 -0.85 -13.34 -7.77
C GLN A 539 0.17 -12.27 -7.46
N TRP A 540 1.43 -12.64 -7.55
CA TRP A 540 2.53 -11.71 -7.40
C TRP A 540 2.95 -11.23 -8.77
N VAL A 541 2.73 -9.97 -9.05
CA VAL A 541 2.91 -9.36 -10.37
C VAL A 541 4.09 -8.40 -10.36
N PHE A 542 5.01 -8.59 -11.30
CA PHE A 542 6.14 -7.70 -11.57
C PHE A 542 5.92 -7.00 -12.90
N ASP A 543 5.84 -5.68 -12.86
CA ASP A 543 5.72 -4.86 -14.05
C ASP A 543 7.08 -4.76 -14.75
N LEU A 544 7.12 -5.13 -16.02
CA LEU A 544 8.29 -5.11 -16.90
C LEU A 544 8.18 -4.02 -17.97
N SER A 545 7.17 -3.15 -17.90
CA SER A 545 6.92 -2.10 -18.87
C SER A 545 7.96 -0.98 -18.80
N THR A 546 8.04 -0.18 -19.83
CA THR A 546 8.87 1.04 -19.87
C THR A 546 8.42 2.11 -18.88
N ALA A 547 7.23 2.01 -18.33
CA ALA A 547 6.78 2.86 -17.23
C ALA A 547 7.54 2.55 -15.92
N THR A 548 7.92 1.29 -15.72
CA THR A 548 8.63 0.82 -14.52
C THR A 548 10.13 0.67 -14.79
N LEU A 549 10.51 0.13 -15.96
CA LEU A 549 11.90 -0.11 -16.36
C LEU A 549 12.29 0.90 -17.42
N ALA A 550 12.96 1.97 -17.04
CA ALA A 550 13.29 3.12 -17.91
C ALA A 550 13.97 2.72 -19.22
N ASP A 551 14.77 1.65 -19.21
CA ASP A 551 15.54 1.17 -20.37
C ASP A 551 14.79 0.11 -21.18
N GLY A 552 13.55 -0.23 -20.83
CA GLY A 552 12.78 -1.34 -21.40
C GLY A 552 13.36 -2.71 -21.02
N CYS A 553 12.58 -3.76 -21.20
CA CYS A 553 12.97 -5.14 -20.89
C CYS A 553 12.76 -6.02 -22.12
N THR A 554 13.82 -6.69 -22.58
CA THR A 554 13.76 -7.65 -23.69
C THR A 554 14.01 -9.09 -23.25
N GLY A 555 14.45 -9.30 -22.03
CA GLY A 555 14.67 -10.63 -21.48
C GLY A 555 14.97 -10.63 -19.98
N LEU A 556 14.58 -11.72 -19.34
CA LEU A 556 14.75 -11.92 -17.89
C LEU A 556 15.98 -12.79 -17.60
N ILE A 557 16.81 -12.34 -16.70
CA ILE A 557 17.99 -13.08 -16.24
C ILE A 557 17.76 -13.72 -14.87
N SER A 558 17.37 -12.92 -13.89
CA SER A 558 17.08 -13.43 -12.55
C SER A 558 16.11 -12.51 -11.82
N LEU A 559 15.32 -13.09 -10.94
CA LEU A 559 14.51 -12.39 -9.96
C LEU A 559 14.91 -12.93 -8.59
N THR A 560 15.48 -12.10 -7.77
CA THR A 560 15.95 -12.45 -6.42
C THR A 560 15.20 -11.67 -5.37
N ASN A 561 14.93 -12.30 -4.25
CA ASN A 561 14.36 -11.65 -3.08
C ASN A 561 15.34 -11.75 -1.93
N ASN A 562 15.84 -10.62 -1.47
CA ASN A 562 16.74 -10.52 -0.34
C ASN A 562 15.95 -10.25 0.92
N ASN A 563 15.35 -11.26 1.49
CA ASN A 563 14.66 -11.13 2.77
C ASN A 563 15.62 -11.46 3.92
N TRP A 564 15.62 -10.61 4.94
CA TRP A 564 16.36 -10.83 6.19
C TRP A 564 15.77 -11.96 7.04
N SER A 565 14.56 -12.40 6.76
CA SER A 565 13.91 -13.48 7.48
C SER A 565 14.09 -14.80 6.77
N SER A 566 14.81 -15.71 7.39
CA SER A 566 14.90 -17.12 6.96
C SER A 566 13.57 -17.87 6.97
N ASN A 567 12.51 -17.24 7.46
CA ASN A 567 11.19 -17.83 7.63
C ASN A 567 10.22 -17.50 6.51
N LEU A 568 10.60 -16.68 5.53
CA LEU A 568 9.75 -16.43 4.37
C LEU A 568 9.73 -17.68 3.49
N LYS A 569 8.60 -18.36 3.50
CA LYS A 569 8.33 -19.50 2.61
C LYS A 569 7.01 -19.29 1.91
N PHE A 570 7.00 -19.37 0.61
CA PHE A 570 5.80 -19.44 -0.19
C PHE A 570 5.94 -20.48 -1.28
N ALA A 571 4.82 -21.07 -1.65
CA ALA A 571 4.76 -21.98 -2.76
C ALA A 571 4.09 -21.29 -3.95
N PHE A 572 4.48 -21.64 -5.14
CA PHE A 572 3.79 -21.22 -6.35
C PHE A 572 3.67 -22.41 -7.31
N ASP A 573 2.53 -22.46 -7.99
CA ASP A 573 2.24 -23.54 -8.94
C ASP A 573 2.63 -23.15 -10.35
N THR A 574 2.47 -21.88 -10.67
CA THR A 574 2.58 -21.39 -12.04
C THR A 574 3.29 -20.03 -12.04
N VAL A 575 4.19 -19.87 -12.99
CA VAL A 575 4.81 -18.60 -13.34
C VAL A 575 4.58 -18.36 -14.82
N PHE A 576 4.15 -17.17 -15.19
CA PHE A 576 3.93 -16.83 -16.58
C PHE A 576 4.20 -15.38 -16.92
N LEU A 577 4.47 -15.11 -18.18
CA LEU A 577 4.52 -13.80 -18.78
C LEU A 577 3.18 -13.46 -19.42
N THR A 578 2.77 -12.22 -19.34
CA THR A 578 1.51 -11.75 -19.96
C THR A 578 1.74 -10.44 -20.71
N GLY A 579 0.90 -10.19 -21.69
CA GLY A 579 0.98 -9.03 -22.55
C GLY A 579 0.41 -7.75 -21.94
N GLY A 580 0.58 -6.62 -22.65
CA GLY A 580 0.35 -5.26 -22.19
C GLY A 580 -1.09 -4.85 -21.91
N ASP A 581 -2.09 -5.54 -22.44
CA ASP A 581 -3.49 -5.15 -22.22
C ASP A 581 -4.04 -5.57 -20.86
N ASN A 582 -3.29 -6.33 -20.07
CA ASN A 582 -3.67 -6.80 -18.73
C ASN A 582 -5.07 -7.43 -18.63
N LEU A 583 -5.59 -7.89 -19.75
CA LEU A 583 -6.93 -8.45 -19.79
C LEU A 583 -6.92 -9.86 -19.19
N TYR A 584 -7.91 -10.14 -18.39
CA TYR A 584 -8.07 -11.44 -17.80
C TYR A 584 -9.53 -11.90 -17.79
N ALA A 585 -9.73 -13.21 -17.66
CA ALA A 585 -11.01 -13.82 -17.40
C ALA A 585 -11.11 -14.25 -15.94
N GLY A 586 -12.21 -13.89 -15.30
CA GLY A 586 -12.60 -14.42 -14.00
C GLY A 586 -13.36 -15.72 -14.16
N THR A 587 -13.12 -16.70 -13.29
CA THR A 587 -13.95 -17.89 -13.15
C THR A 587 -14.57 -17.92 -11.77
N LEU A 588 -15.88 -18.08 -11.69
CA LEU A 588 -16.66 -18.14 -10.47
C LEU A 588 -17.37 -19.48 -10.34
N SER A 589 -17.49 -19.98 -9.10
CA SER A 589 -18.26 -21.18 -8.78
C SER A 589 -18.94 -21.02 -7.42
N GLY A 590 -19.92 -21.86 -7.13
CA GLY A 590 -20.72 -21.80 -5.90
C GLY A 590 -22.07 -21.10 -6.11
N ALA A 591 -22.80 -20.82 -5.03
CA ALA A 591 -24.08 -20.11 -5.13
C ALA A 591 -23.81 -18.60 -5.28
N TYR A 592 -24.51 -17.96 -6.22
CA TYR A 592 -24.33 -16.54 -6.52
C TYR A 592 -24.69 -15.66 -5.31
N VAL A 593 -23.78 -14.76 -4.97
CA VAL A 593 -23.97 -13.69 -4.00
C VAL A 593 -23.46 -12.40 -4.61
N ALA A 594 -24.32 -11.44 -4.85
CA ALA A 594 -24.02 -10.23 -5.63
C ALA A 594 -22.91 -9.35 -5.05
N ASP A 595 -22.75 -9.36 -3.72
CA ASP A 595 -21.76 -8.59 -2.98
C ASP A 595 -20.57 -9.44 -2.49
N ASP A 596 -20.42 -10.64 -3.06
CA ASP A 596 -19.24 -11.47 -2.85
C ASP A 596 -17.98 -10.75 -3.37
N GLY A 597 -16.87 -10.84 -2.60
CA GLY A 597 -15.63 -10.19 -2.97
C GLY A 597 -15.11 -10.61 -4.34
N HIS A 598 -15.24 -11.90 -4.70
CA HIS A 598 -14.83 -12.39 -6.02
C HIS A 598 -15.67 -11.82 -7.15
N VAL A 599 -17.00 -11.76 -6.96
CA VAL A 599 -17.89 -11.10 -7.94
C VAL A 599 -17.49 -9.65 -8.11
N LEU A 600 -17.37 -8.92 -7.01
CA LEU A 600 -17.04 -7.50 -7.02
C LEU A 600 -15.67 -7.23 -7.64
N ASP A 601 -14.66 -8.06 -7.36
CA ASP A 601 -13.32 -7.90 -7.93
C ASP A 601 -13.34 -8.01 -9.46
N TYR A 602 -14.06 -9.00 -10.00
CA TYR A 602 -14.13 -9.19 -11.46
C TYR A 602 -15.05 -8.20 -12.15
N THR A 603 -16.12 -7.77 -11.50
CA THR A 603 -17.11 -6.86 -12.12
C THR A 603 -16.70 -5.39 -12.06
N THR A 604 -15.81 -5.00 -11.16
CA THR A 604 -15.32 -3.62 -11.02
C THR A 604 -13.97 -3.39 -11.67
N ASP A 605 -13.19 -4.45 -11.95
CA ASP A 605 -11.91 -4.31 -12.62
C ASP A 605 -12.11 -4.20 -14.15
N PRO A 606 -11.74 -3.08 -14.77
CA PRO A 606 -11.93 -2.87 -16.22
C PRO A 606 -11.08 -3.83 -17.07
N SER A 607 -10.04 -4.43 -16.52
CA SER A 607 -9.21 -5.41 -17.23
C SER A 607 -9.84 -6.81 -17.30
N CYS A 608 -10.86 -7.09 -16.49
CA CYS A 608 -11.65 -8.33 -16.55
C CYS A 608 -12.77 -8.20 -17.58
N THR A 609 -12.56 -8.72 -18.78
CA THR A 609 -13.51 -8.61 -19.91
C THR A 609 -14.38 -9.84 -20.11
N SER A 610 -14.10 -10.95 -19.44
CA SER A 610 -14.87 -12.19 -19.50
C SER A 610 -14.98 -12.83 -18.13
N ILE A 611 -16.17 -13.33 -17.79
CA ILE A 611 -16.42 -14.01 -16.54
C ILE A 611 -17.10 -15.36 -16.83
N ASP A 612 -16.44 -16.45 -16.45
CA ASP A 612 -17.00 -17.79 -16.52
C ASP A 612 -17.80 -18.07 -15.24
N MET A 613 -19.10 -18.19 -15.39
CA MET A 613 -20.07 -18.51 -14.35
C MET A 613 -20.80 -19.82 -14.63
N THR A 614 -20.23 -20.71 -15.48
CA THR A 614 -20.85 -22.00 -15.84
C THR A 614 -21.03 -22.92 -14.64
N ALA A 615 -20.20 -22.77 -13.61
CA ALA A 615 -20.29 -23.50 -12.35
C ALA A 615 -21.02 -22.73 -11.22
N VAL A 616 -21.63 -21.59 -11.55
CA VAL A 616 -22.36 -20.78 -10.56
C VAL A 616 -23.82 -21.20 -10.51
N THR A 617 -24.32 -21.44 -9.30
CA THR A 617 -25.72 -21.76 -9.03
C THR A 617 -26.47 -20.54 -8.51
N ALA A 618 -27.81 -20.60 -8.48
CA ALA A 618 -28.65 -19.51 -7.96
C ALA A 618 -28.44 -18.16 -8.67
N LEU A 619 -28.08 -18.15 -9.94
CA LEU A 619 -27.96 -16.94 -10.75
C LEU A 619 -29.31 -16.17 -10.79
N PRO A 620 -29.30 -14.83 -10.65
CA PRO A 620 -30.48 -14.02 -10.88
C PRO A 620 -30.88 -14.04 -12.37
N THR A 621 -32.04 -13.48 -12.68
CA THR A 621 -32.49 -13.34 -14.07
C THR A 621 -31.73 -12.27 -14.85
N THR A 622 -31.14 -11.30 -14.17
CA THR A 622 -30.35 -10.21 -14.76
C THR A 622 -29.15 -9.89 -13.87
N LEU A 623 -28.09 -9.34 -14.47
CA LEU A 623 -26.90 -8.86 -13.78
C LEU A 623 -26.74 -7.37 -14.11
N PRO A 624 -27.15 -6.44 -13.22
CA PRO A 624 -27.10 -5.00 -13.48
C PRO A 624 -25.71 -4.48 -13.82
N TRP A 625 -24.65 -5.06 -13.23
CA TRP A 625 -23.26 -4.68 -13.52
C TRP A 625 -22.78 -5.07 -14.92
N LEU A 626 -23.51 -5.92 -15.64
CA LEU A 626 -23.20 -6.30 -17.02
C LEU A 626 -23.70 -5.24 -18.01
N GLU A 627 -24.71 -4.48 -17.64
CA GLU A 627 -25.23 -3.37 -18.43
C GLU A 627 -24.16 -2.29 -18.61
N ASN A 628 -24.09 -1.70 -19.81
CA ASN A 628 -23.11 -0.67 -20.15
C ASN A 628 -21.64 -1.10 -19.88
N SER A 629 -21.33 -2.35 -20.12
CA SER A 629 -19.99 -2.88 -20.04
C SER A 629 -19.66 -3.76 -21.24
N ASN A 630 -18.37 -3.79 -21.63
CA ASN A 630 -17.88 -4.69 -22.69
C ASN A 630 -17.52 -6.10 -22.14
N ARG A 631 -18.08 -6.48 -20.99
CA ARG A 631 -17.87 -7.80 -20.40
C ARG A 631 -18.79 -8.83 -21.01
N VAL A 632 -18.29 -10.05 -21.10
CA VAL A 632 -19.04 -11.24 -21.53
C VAL A 632 -19.13 -12.20 -20.36
N VAL A 633 -20.33 -12.70 -20.09
CA VAL A 633 -20.58 -13.71 -19.05
C VAL A 633 -20.96 -15.04 -19.71
N TYR A 634 -20.21 -16.09 -19.41
CA TYR A 634 -20.49 -17.46 -19.85
C TYR A 634 -21.26 -18.17 -18.76
N VAL A 635 -22.39 -18.78 -19.11
CA VAL A 635 -23.23 -19.52 -18.17
C VAL A 635 -23.64 -20.87 -18.73
N ALA A 636 -24.04 -21.79 -17.86
CA ALA A 636 -24.60 -23.08 -18.28
C ALA A 636 -25.80 -22.87 -19.22
N GLU A 637 -25.98 -23.78 -20.17
CA GLU A 637 -27.04 -23.69 -21.19
C GLU A 637 -28.46 -23.53 -20.59
N GLY A 638 -28.72 -24.23 -19.48
CA GLY A 638 -30.00 -24.16 -18.75
C GLY A 638 -30.16 -22.96 -17.80
N SER A 639 -29.23 -21.98 -17.79
CA SER A 639 -29.31 -20.82 -16.92
C SER A 639 -30.50 -19.92 -17.23
N ASN A 640 -31.18 -19.42 -16.21
CA ASN A 640 -32.26 -18.44 -16.33
C ASN A 640 -31.76 -17.00 -16.57
N LEU A 641 -30.45 -16.75 -16.50
CA LEU A 641 -29.88 -15.41 -16.73
C LEU A 641 -30.23 -14.93 -18.14
N THR A 642 -30.66 -13.69 -18.27
CA THR A 642 -30.98 -13.02 -19.53
C THR A 642 -30.25 -11.67 -19.61
N GLY A 643 -30.22 -11.08 -20.81
CA GLY A 643 -29.60 -9.77 -21.05
C GLY A 643 -28.56 -9.83 -22.17
N ALA A 644 -28.05 -8.66 -22.52
CA ALA A 644 -26.95 -8.56 -23.47
C ALA A 644 -25.67 -9.16 -22.89
N ASN A 645 -24.80 -9.63 -23.76
CA ASN A 645 -23.48 -10.16 -23.43
C ASN A 645 -23.47 -11.43 -22.55
N VAL A 646 -24.60 -12.14 -22.53
CA VAL A 646 -24.73 -13.45 -21.86
C VAL A 646 -24.57 -14.57 -22.90
N VAL A 647 -23.57 -15.42 -22.71
CA VAL A 647 -23.28 -16.59 -23.55
C VAL A 647 -23.80 -17.83 -22.85
N LYS A 648 -24.79 -18.49 -23.41
CA LYS A 648 -25.30 -19.80 -22.96
C LYS A 648 -24.74 -20.91 -23.85
N GLY A 649 -23.98 -21.80 -23.25
CA GLY A 649 -23.23 -22.79 -24.05
C GLY A 649 -22.27 -22.08 -25.01
N THR A 650 -22.61 -22.05 -26.30
CA THR A 650 -21.81 -21.37 -27.33
C THR A 650 -22.55 -20.24 -28.02
N THR A 651 -23.71 -19.82 -27.53
CA THR A 651 -24.59 -18.84 -28.20
C THR A 651 -24.89 -17.65 -27.32
N CYS A 652 -24.78 -16.43 -27.87
CA CYS A 652 -25.18 -15.16 -27.27
C CYS A 652 -26.36 -14.60 -28.08
N ASN A 653 -27.50 -14.37 -27.45
CA ASN A 653 -28.67 -13.85 -28.17
C ASN A 653 -28.46 -12.40 -28.64
N GLN A 654 -27.92 -11.56 -27.80
CA GLN A 654 -27.62 -10.16 -28.07
C GLN A 654 -26.23 -9.79 -27.54
N LEU A 655 -25.33 -9.46 -28.46
CA LEU A 655 -24.04 -8.89 -28.12
C LEU A 655 -24.10 -7.37 -28.27
N THR A 656 -23.69 -6.64 -27.26
CA THR A 656 -23.61 -5.18 -27.31
C THR A 656 -22.24 -4.72 -26.87
N ILE A 657 -21.54 -4.03 -27.76
CA ILE A 657 -20.21 -3.49 -27.53
C ILE A 657 -20.24 -1.99 -27.80
N ASN A 658 -19.65 -1.22 -26.88
CA ASN A 658 -19.42 0.20 -27.09
C ASN A 658 -17.96 0.50 -26.79
N GLU A 659 -17.24 1.06 -27.73
CA GLU A 659 -15.82 1.39 -27.60
C GLU A 659 -15.53 2.26 -26.37
N ALA A 660 -16.48 3.15 -26.01
CA ALA A 660 -16.36 3.99 -24.81
C ALA A 660 -16.43 3.20 -23.49
N TRP A 661 -16.87 1.94 -23.50
CA TRP A 661 -16.93 1.09 -22.30
C TRP A 661 -15.64 0.31 -22.06
N GLY A 662 -14.60 0.56 -22.84
CA GLY A 662 -13.30 -0.10 -22.77
C GLY A 662 -13.14 -1.27 -23.72
N THR A 663 -12.08 -2.04 -23.55
CA THR A 663 -11.73 -3.15 -24.42
C THR A 663 -12.74 -4.30 -24.32
N PHE A 664 -13.12 -4.85 -25.48
CA PHE A 664 -13.89 -6.10 -25.56
C PHE A 664 -12.97 -7.25 -25.89
N ARG A 665 -12.97 -8.29 -25.06
CA ARG A 665 -12.22 -9.51 -25.33
C ARG A 665 -12.90 -10.73 -24.75
N PRO A 666 -13.53 -11.59 -25.57
CA PRO A 666 -14.13 -12.83 -25.11
C PRO A 666 -13.06 -13.89 -24.79
N ALA A 667 -13.24 -14.65 -23.71
CA ALA A 667 -12.33 -15.72 -23.32
C ALA A 667 -12.33 -16.89 -24.32
N THR A 668 -13.50 -17.17 -24.86
CA THR A 668 -13.70 -18.19 -25.91
C THR A 668 -14.60 -17.66 -27.00
N SER A 669 -14.45 -18.17 -28.22
CA SER A 669 -15.32 -17.84 -29.34
C SER A 669 -16.73 -18.36 -29.11
N PHE A 670 -17.73 -17.61 -29.59
CA PHE A 670 -19.14 -17.96 -29.54
C PHE A 670 -19.89 -17.43 -30.77
N THR A 671 -21.16 -17.75 -30.92
CA THR A 671 -22.01 -17.21 -31.98
C THR A 671 -22.99 -16.20 -31.40
N ALA A 672 -23.04 -14.99 -31.98
CA ALA A 672 -24.06 -14.01 -31.63
C ALA A 672 -25.23 -14.06 -32.63
N THR A 673 -26.47 -14.16 -32.13
CA THR A 673 -27.68 -14.10 -32.96
C THR A 673 -27.89 -12.69 -33.49
N ALA A 674 -27.65 -11.70 -32.66
CA ALA A 674 -27.58 -10.27 -33.00
C ALA A 674 -26.40 -9.64 -32.30
N ALA A 675 -25.70 -8.75 -32.99
CA ALA A 675 -24.55 -8.05 -32.43
C ALA A 675 -24.54 -6.58 -32.85
N THR A 676 -24.15 -5.70 -31.93
CA THR A 676 -23.92 -4.28 -32.18
C THR A 676 -22.55 -3.84 -31.67
N TYR A 677 -21.88 -2.99 -32.44
CA TYR A 677 -20.65 -2.31 -32.06
C TYR A 677 -20.83 -0.81 -32.28
N THR A 678 -20.62 -0.02 -31.25
CA THR A 678 -20.80 1.45 -31.30
C THR A 678 -19.46 2.13 -31.04
N CYS A 679 -19.10 3.10 -31.87
CA CYS A 679 -17.94 3.97 -31.69
C CYS A 679 -18.29 5.42 -32.03
N THR A 680 -17.41 6.35 -31.65
CA THR A 680 -17.51 7.78 -32.00
C THR A 680 -16.43 8.12 -33.01
N VAL A 681 -16.83 8.63 -34.19
CA VAL A 681 -15.94 8.99 -35.30
C VAL A 681 -15.97 10.49 -35.52
N ASN A 682 -14.79 11.10 -35.53
CA ASN A 682 -14.63 12.53 -35.82
C ASN A 682 -13.69 12.69 -37.04
N GLY A 683 -14.21 12.44 -38.21
CA GLY A 683 -13.43 12.39 -39.46
C GLY A 683 -13.08 10.93 -39.79
N GLN A 684 -11.94 10.47 -39.36
CA GLN A 684 -11.47 9.09 -39.62
C GLN A 684 -11.18 8.36 -38.29
N HIS A 685 -11.50 7.08 -38.26
CA HIS A 685 -11.27 6.19 -37.12
C HIS A 685 -11.02 4.75 -37.57
N ILE A 686 -10.04 4.06 -36.95
CA ILE A 686 -9.80 2.64 -37.22
C ILE A 686 -10.57 1.80 -36.23
N VAL A 687 -11.43 0.94 -36.73
CA VAL A 687 -12.18 -0.05 -35.90
C VAL A 687 -11.81 -1.47 -36.33
N GLN A 688 -11.92 -2.40 -35.39
CA GLN A 688 -11.83 -3.83 -35.66
C GLN A 688 -13.02 -4.53 -35.04
N LEU A 689 -13.91 -5.02 -35.90
CA LEU A 689 -15.16 -5.63 -35.46
C LEU A 689 -14.91 -7.10 -35.06
N PRO A 690 -15.39 -7.57 -33.90
CA PRO A 690 -15.25 -8.96 -33.50
C PRO A 690 -16.26 -9.90 -34.19
N PHE A 691 -17.13 -9.37 -35.04
CA PHE A 691 -18.15 -10.09 -35.81
C PHE A 691 -18.33 -9.43 -37.19
N ALA A 692 -18.91 -10.19 -38.13
CA ALA A 692 -19.24 -9.63 -39.42
C ALA A 692 -20.46 -8.70 -39.32
N ALA A 693 -20.39 -7.53 -39.96
CA ALA A 693 -21.43 -6.49 -39.86
C ALA A 693 -21.81 -5.90 -41.23
N ALA A 694 -22.98 -5.24 -41.27
CA ALA A 694 -23.35 -4.42 -42.40
C ALA A 694 -22.65 -3.05 -42.35
N VAL A 695 -22.41 -2.45 -43.51
CA VAL A 695 -21.94 -1.05 -43.59
C VAL A 695 -22.98 -0.12 -42.99
N PRO A 696 -22.65 0.71 -41.97
CA PRO A 696 -23.61 1.59 -41.35
C PRO A 696 -24.08 2.71 -42.27
N GLN A 697 -25.32 3.09 -42.14
CA GLN A 697 -25.84 4.21 -42.93
C GLN A 697 -25.15 5.51 -42.47
N GLY A 698 -24.69 6.32 -43.42
CA GLY A 698 -24.05 7.60 -43.15
C GLY A 698 -22.55 7.52 -42.84
N ALA A 699 -21.93 6.34 -42.92
CA ALA A 699 -20.50 6.15 -42.82
C ALA A 699 -19.92 5.55 -44.10
N SER A 700 -18.71 5.97 -44.45
CA SER A 700 -17.89 5.31 -45.48
C SER A 700 -16.90 4.37 -44.77
N VAL A 701 -16.86 3.10 -45.19
CA VAL A 701 -16.00 2.09 -44.59
C VAL A 701 -15.07 1.49 -45.64
N TYR A 702 -13.82 1.35 -45.28
CA TYR A 702 -12.77 0.83 -46.14
C TYR A 702 -12.03 -0.32 -45.42
N THR A 703 -11.66 -1.34 -46.18
CA THR A 703 -10.63 -2.30 -45.79
C THR A 703 -9.25 -1.70 -46.04
N LEU A 704 -8.26 -2.12 -45.25
CA LEU A 704 -6.88 -1.68 -45.39
C LEU A 704 -6.04 -2.82 -45.97
N THR A 705 -5.37 -2.56 -47.10
CA THR A 705 -4.41 -3.50 -47.65
C THR A 705 -3.13 -3.53 -46.80
N ALA A 706 -2.24 -4.49 -47.06
CA ALA A 706 -0.93 -4.58 -46.39
C ALA A 706 -0.07 -3.30 -46.60
N ASP A 707 -0.28 -2.57 -47.71
CA ASP A 707 0.37 -1.28 -47.98
C ASP A 707 -0.41 -0.10 -47.38
N LEU A 708 -1.36 -0.32 -46.51
CA LEU A 708 -2.25 0.66 -45.89
C LEU A 708 -3.07 1.50 -46.90
N LYS A 709 -3.40 0.96 -48.07
CA LYS A 709 -4.35 1.55 -48.98
C LYS A 709 -5.77 1.23 -48.55
N ALA A 710 -6.63 2.23 -48.61
CA ALA A 710 -8.03 2.09 -48.28
C ALA A 710 -8.82 1.65 -49.50
N GLU A 711 -9.53 0.54 -49.44
CA GLU A 711 -10.42 0.03 -50.49
C GLU A 711 -11.85 0.10 -49.98
N PRO A 712 -12.79 0.74 -50.68
CA PRO A 712 -14.16 0.91 -50.23
C PRO A 712 -14.86 -0.44 -50.14
N VAL A 713 -15.60 -0.68 -49.06
CA VAL A 713 -16.38 -1.85 -48.84
C VAL A 713 -17.85 -1.57 -49.15
N SER A 714 -18.44 -2.39 -50.02
CA SER A 714 -19.87 -2.41 -50.24
C SER A 714 -20.39 -3.81 -49.84
N GLY A 715 -21.28 -3.84 -48.86
CA GLY A 715 -21.88 -5.11 -48.39
C GLY A 715 -21.48 -5.47 -46.96
N THR A 716 -21.01 -6.69 -46.78
CA THR A 716 -20.68 -7.21 -45.43
C THR A 716 -19.22 -6.87 -45.05
N LEU A 717 -19.05 -6.22 -43.91
CA LEU A 717 -17.76 -5.95 -43.32
C LEU A 717 -17.21 -7.24 -42.67
N PRO A 718 -15.95 -7.60 -42.93
CA PRO A 718 -15.34 -8.79 -42.35
C PRO A 718 -15.06 -8.62 -40.87
N ALA A 719 -15.22 -9.68 -40.09
CA ALA A 719 -14.77 -9.75 -38.70
C ALA A 719 -13.24 -9.83 -38.60
N GLY A 720 -12.67 -9.26 -37.54
CA GLY A 720 -11.26 -9.44 -37.19
C GLY A 720 -10.26 -8.71 -38.09
N GLN A 721 -10.72 -7.86 -39.00
CA GLN A 721 -9.85 -7.05 -39.85
C GLN A 721 -9.94 -5.57 -39.51
N PRO A 722 -8.83 -4.83 -39.55
CA PRO A 722 -8.86 -3.38 -39.39
C PRO A 722 -9.66 -2.72 -40.51
N LEU A 723 -10.58 -1.87 -40.14
CA LEU A 723 -11.42 -1.08 -41.02
C LEU A 723 -11.20 0.40 -40.76
N LEU A 724 -11.02 1.19 -41.82
CA LEU A 724 -11.05 2.64 -41.73
C LEU A 724 -12.48 3.11 -41.88
N VAL A 725 -12.98 3.87 -40.93
CA VAL A 725 -14.33 4.45 -40.94
C VAL A 725 -14.23 5.96 -41.06
N GLU A 726 -14.95 6.53 -42.03
CA GLU A 726 -15.11 7.98 -42.19
C GLU A 726 -16.55 8.36 -41.85
N ALA A 727 -16.72 9.18 -40.80
CA ALA A 727 -18.02 9.66 -40.36
C ALA A 727 -17.86 10.86 -39.41
N GLN A 728 -18.99 11.44 -39.02
CA GLN A 728 -19.06 12.44 -37.96
C GLN A 728 -20.12 12.02 -36.93
N GLY A 729 -19.69 11.83 -35.67
CA GLY A 729 -20.57 11.46 -34.57
C GLY A 729 -20.56 9.95 -34.29
N THR A 730 -21.64 9.47 -33.69
CA THR A 730 -21.77 8.06 -33.27
C THR A 730 -22.11 7.17 -34.47
N VAL A 731 -21.34 6.11 -34.65
CA VAL A 731 -21.54 5.06 -35.66
C VAL A 731 -21.84 3.75 -34.96
N THR A 732 -22.90 3.04 -35.42
CA THR A 732 -23.27 1.74 -34.90
C THR A 732 -23.26 0.70 -36.01
N PHE A 733 -22.42 -0.31 -35.87
CA PHE A 733 -22.35 -1.47 -36.72
C PHE A 733 -23.33 -2.54 -36.22
N GLN A 734 -24.07 -3.14 -37.08
CA GLN A 734 -24.99 -4.22 -36.78
C GLN A 734 -24.63 -5.50 -37.55
N GLY A 735 -24.68 -6.62 -36.87
CA GLY A 735 -24.27 -7.91 -37.45
C GLY A 735 -24.71 -9.11 -36.67
N SER A 736 -24.16 -10.25 -37.01
CA SER A 736 -24.38 -11.53 -36.33
C SER A 736 -23.32 -12.56 -36.74
N GLY A 737 -23.36 -13.75 -36.14
CA GLY A 737 -22.46 -14.86 -36.49
C GLY A 737 -21.33 -15.06 -35.47
N ALA A 738 -20.24 -15.65 -35.94
CA ALA A 738 -19.11 -15.97 -35.09
C ALA A 738 -18.45 -14.72 -34.52
N VAL A 739 -18.21 -14.73 -33.21
CA VAL A 739 -17.53 -13.69 -32.46
C VAL A 739 -16.21 -14.27 -31.98
N ALA A 740 -15.13 -13.59 -32.34
CA ALA A 740 -13.80 -13.95 -31.91
C ALA A 740 -12.99 -12.68 -31.70
N TYR A 741 -12.04 -12.71 -30.76
CA TYR A 741 -11.11 -11.62 -30.59
C TYR A 741 -9.94 -11.78 -31.57
N ALA A 742 -9.63 -10.69 -32.26
CA ALA A 742 -8.40 -10.56 -33.02
C ALA A 742 -7.83 -9.16 -32.72
N PRO A 743 -6.65 -9.06 -32.07
CA PRO A 743 -6.08 -7.77 -31.72
C PRO A 743 -5.70 -6.97 -32.97
N SER A 744 -6.05 -5.69 -33.00
CA SER A 744 -5.57 -4.78 -34.03
C SER A 744 -4.13 -4.40 -33.75
N GLN A 745 -3.29 -4.50 -34.76
CA GLN A 745 -1.94 -3.97 -34.76
C GLN A 745 -1.88 -2.52 -35.30
N LEU A 746 -3.03 -1.99 -35.72
CA LEU A 746 -3.15 -0.64 -36.26
C LEU A 746 -3.89 0.24 -35.26
N SER A 747 -3.44 1.49 -35.14
CA SER A 747 -4.08 2.54 -34.36
C SER A 747 -4.34 3.75 -35.25
N ASP A 748 -5.16 4.68 -34.77
CA ASP A 748 -5.45 5.93 -35.44
C ASP A 748 -4.20 6.77 -35.76
N ALA A 749 -3.10 6.52 -35.07
CA ALA A 749 -1.81 7.14 -35.36
C ALA A 749 -1.20 6.74 -36.72
N VAL A 750 -1.74 5.71 -37.38
CA VAL A 750 -1.28 5.15 -38.66
C VAL A 750 -2.41 5.23 -39.70
N LEU A 751 -3.18 6.33 -39.70
CA LEU A 751 -4.27 6.49 -40.66
C LEU A 751 -3.73 6.61 -42.07
N PRO A 752 -4.25 5.85 -43.04
CA PRO A 752 -3.88 6.00 -44.43
C PRO A 752 -4.50 7.28 -45.01
N ILE A 753 -3.82 7.84 -46.03
CA ILE A 753 -4.41 8.91 -46.79
C ILE A 753 -5.45 8.32 -47.73
N VAL A 754 -6.72 8.55 -47.44
CA VAL A 754 -7.80 8.17 -48.34
C VAL A 754 -7.85 9.17 -49.48
N THR A 755 -7.45 8.81 -50.65
CA THR A 755 -7.74 9.58 -51.85
C THR A 755 -9.19 9.36 -52.23
N THR A 756 -10.09 10.25 -51.86
CA THR A 756 -11.44 10.28 -52.42
C THR A 756 -11.34 10.48 -53.91
N ALA A 757 -11.48 9.46 -54.71
CA ALA A 757 -11.62 9.57 -56.12
C ALA A 757 -13.07 9.95 -56.42
N VAL A 758 -13.33 11.25 -56.59
CA VAL A 758 -14.19 11.83 -57.64
C VAL A 758 -14.23 13.34 -57.45
N GLY A 759 -13.56 14.04 -58.35
CA GLY A 759 -13.73 15.47 -58.53
C GLY A 759 -12.40 16.18 -58.93
N ALA A 760 -12.17 16.36 -60.17
CA ALA A 760 -11.22 17.22 -60.85
C ALA A 760 -9.73 17.17 -60.42
N PRO A 761 -8.78 17.16 -61.35
CA PRO A 761 -7.37 17.08 -61.06
C PRO A 761 -6.89 18.35 -60.35
N LYS A 762 -6.73 18.28 -59.05
CA LYS A 762 -5.87 19.19 -58.31
C LYS A 762 -4.42 18.94 -58.76
N ALA A 763 -3.74 20.02 -59.14
CA ALA A 763 -2.35 19.99 -59.48
C ALA A 763 -1.57 19.05 -58.53
N THR A 764 -0.81 18.13 -59.11
CA THR A 764 0.07 17.21 -58.34
C THR A 764 0.97 18.04 -57.46
N PRO A 765 0.95 17.84 -56.13
CA PRO A 765 1.90 18.54 -55.27
C PRO A 765 3.32 18.21 -55.71
N ASP A 766 4.17 19.18 -55.68
CA ASP A 766 5.59 19.02 -55.98
C ASP A 766 6.18 18.01 -55.01
N ALA A 767 6.35 16.74 -55.48
CA ALA A 767 6.76 15.61 -54.66
C ALA A 767 8.17 15.80 -54.05
N SER A 768 8.91 16.80 -54.50
CA SER A 768 10.23 17.17 -53.95
C SER A 768 10.15 17.98 -52.67
N LYS A 769 8.99 18.54 -52.33
CA LYS A 769 8.80 19.30 -51.08
C LYS A 769 8.27 18.40 -49.96
N PRO A 770 8.70 18.64 -48.69
CA PRO A 770 8.21 17.88 -47.57
C PRO A 770 6.71 18.17 -47.33
N HIS A 771 5.92 17.12 -47.18
CA HIS A 771 4.50 17.19 -46.82
C HIS A 771 4.26 16.38 -45.54
N ASN A 772 3.31 16.78 -44.70
CA ASN A 772 2.86 15.93 -43.58
C ASN A 772 2.04 14.75 -44.09
N LEU A 773 1.61 13.86 -43.16
CA LEU A 773 0.79 12.70 -43.49
C LEU A 773 -0.58 13.06 -44.13
N MET A 774 -1.03 14.29 -43.97
CA MET A 774 -2.27 14.81 -44.56
C MET A 774 -2.06 15.43 -45.95
N GLY A 775 -0.86 15.33 -46.51
CA GLY A 775 -0.53 15.91 -47.79
C GLY A 775 -0.34 17.44 -47.79
N THR A 776 -0.29 18.07 -46.63
CA THR A 776 -0.06 19.52 -46.52
C THR A 776 1.44 19.83 -46.60
N PRO A 777 1.91 20.76 -47.42
CA PRO A 777 3.29 21.16 -47.40
C PRO A 777 3.70 21.67 -46.02
N VAL A 778 4.87 21.26 -45.57
CA VAL A 778 5.43 21.67 -44.28
C VAL A 778 6.81 22.27 -44.44
N ASP A 779 7.18 23.16 -43.56
CA ASP A 779 8.48 23.81 -43.55
C ASP A 779 9.52 23.00 -42.73
N ALA A 780 10.74 23.48 -42.70
CA ALA A 780 11.86 22.83 -42.02
C ALA A 780 11.71 22.78 -40.50
N GLY A 781 10.78 23.52 -39.89
CA GLY A 781 10.48 23.53 -38.47
C GLY A 781 9.41 22.51 -38.05
N TYR A 782 8.75 21.86 -38.99
CA TYR A 782 7.73 20.86 -38.68
C TYR A 782 8.36 19.63 -38.06
N ARG A 783 7.88 19.23 -36.87
CA ARG A 783 8.31 18.03 -36.19
C ARG A 783 7.25 16.95 -36.35
N GLY A 784 7.65 15.78 -36.85
CA GLY A 784 6.76 14.66 -37.13
C GLY A 784 7.14 13.91 -38.40
N ILE A 785 6.24 13.05 -38.89
CA ILE A 785 6.50 12.31 -40.12
C ILE A 785 6.24 13.21 -41.34
N VAL A 786 7.25 13.34 -42.18
CA VAL A 786 7.16 14.04 -43.46
C VAL A 786 7.33 13.08 -44.63
N ILE A 787 6.68 13.37 -45.75
CA ILE A 787 6.76 12.60 -47.01
C ILE A 787 7.50 13.47 -48.02
N ILE A 788 8.60 12.95 -48.56
CA ILE A 788 9.39 13.57 -49.62
C ILE A 788 9.62 12.53 -50.72
N ASN A 789 9.25 12.83 -51.94
CA ASN A 789 9.35 11.89 -53.06
C ASN A 789 8.71 10.50 -52.76
N GLY A 790 7.57 10.51 -52.10
CA GLY A 790 6.84 9.26 -51.73
C GLY A 790 7.47 8.41 -50.61
N ARG A 791 8.54 8.90 -49.99
CA ARG A 791 9.18 8.22 -48.83
C ARG A 791 8.93 8.98 -47.53
N LYS A 792 8.72 8.21 -46.46
CA LYS A 792 8.48 8.77 -45.11
C LYS A 792 9.78 9.01 -44.37
N TYR A 793 9.90 10.19 -43.76
CA TYR A 793 11.02 10.58 -42.91
C TYR A 793 10.46 11.10 -41.58
N LEU A 794 11.11 10.76 -40.45
CA LEU A 794 10.81 11.37 -39.17
C LEU A 794 11.68 12.65 -39.03
N ASN A 795 11.04 13.81 -39.09
CA ASN A 795 11.68 15.07 -38.81
C ASN A 795 11.62 15.32 -37.28
N LYS A 796 12.76 15.17 -36.61
CA LYS A 796 12.88 15.24 -35.14
C LYS A 796 12.96 16.69 -34.63
#